data_c989f18871593b5f281f95c3af084619
#
_entry.id   c989f18871593b5f281f95c3af084619
#
_cell.length_a   1.000
_cell.length_b   1.000
_cell.length_c   1.000
_cell.angle_alpha   90.00
_cell.angle_beta   90.00
_cell.angle_gamma   90.00
#
_symmetry.space_group_name_H-M   'P 1'
#
loop_
_entity.id
_entity.type
_entity.pdbx_description
1 polymer ?
#
loop_
_entity_poly.entity_id
_entity_poly.type
_entity_poly.pdbx_seq_one_letter_code
_entity_poly.pdbx_strand_id
1 'polypeptide(L)'
;MGNYFEIHYNAIKYPIDSEKSRGLRNAQLGAIHAISSFFTLNKKDAAIVIMPTGSGKTAVLMLTPYLIRKQRVLVVTRSKMVCGQIAEDFSELRTLCVANVFNTSIKKPNVFELEHLYTKEYQKDLEQADVIVATPSCALSLSESDWAKENIDLVEVDEAHHTPAKTWQQILVNLSAATHVLFTATPFRLDRKELSGEIVYDYPLSKAYEDGIFGEIQYVPVESGMDNDLCIAKRAEEVLLNDRKAGYEHYLMVRTDTKVSAEKLEELYKDNTSLKLSKVDSSMSNSKVKHILKLLRSGELDGIVCVDMLGEGYDFPNLKIAAIHVPHKSLASTLQFIGRFARTNAKNIGKAKFIAVNNEELEIENNLLYSKDAVWQDMIIGMSEGKNKSEQQNRNYYKEYVVEDERILENVPVHAIRPNCHVKIYRSMSFDINAEFPEVCNVAGRILRNKQENTVVGIGLEYVSPLWMGSGDKVNLEYILYIIHYQTQTHMVHIYSQKHSEAMYDELVSSFCDSYDPIPKSEIYKVLGKLKNFEIFNSGMLSKQSQSGESYRIMAGSDVSDAIDKDSGRMYSAGHAFCKAVDDAEGDITIGYSSASKVWSSAYKDLKDYIQWCDGLGKKIANKDIKVKTNCNLYN
;
A
#
# COMPACT_ATOMS: atom_id res chain seq x y z
N MET A 1 31.67 -29.28 -10.31
CA MET A 1 30.36 -29.83 -10.77
C MET A 1 29.35 -28.74 -10.57
N GLY A 2 28.42 -28.51 -11.52
CA GLY A 2 27.37 -27.51 -11.37
C GLY A 2 26.44 -27.85 -10.20
N ASN A 3 25.76 -26.86 -9.66
CA ASN A 3 24.74 -27.05 -8.62
C ASN A 3 23.47 -27.73 -9.18
N TYR A 4 22.56 -28.15 -8.30
CA TYR A 4 21.34 -28.88 -8.71
C TYR A 4 20.53 -28.10 -9.77
N PHE A 5 20.25 -26.82 -9.57
CA PHE A 5 19.41 -26.00 -10.45
C PHE A 5 20.08 -25.72 -11.81
N GLU A 6 21.41 -25.54 -11.82
CA GLU A 6 22.18 -25.34 -13.04
C GLU A 6 22.20 -26.62 -13.91
N ILE A 7 22.42 -27.78 -13.29
CA ILE A 7 22.42 -29.09 -13.99
C ILE A 7 21.06 -29.33 -14.65
N HIS A 8 19.97 -28.98 -13.98
CA HIS A 8 18.60 -29.25 -14.46
C HIS A 8 17.99 -28.12 -15.27
N TYR A 9 18.69 -27.00 -15.49
CA TYR A 9 18.21 -25.87 -16.27
C TYR A 9 17.72 -26.27 -17.66
N ASN A 10 18.46 -27.09 -18.38
CA ASN A 10 18.11 -27.51 -19.73
C ASN A 10 16.95 -28.53 -19.78
N ALA A 11 16.48 -29.01 -18.65
CA ALA A 11 15.31 -29.89 -18.56
C ALA A 11 13.99 -29.12 -18.54
N ILE A 12 14.02 -27.79 -18.36
CA ILE A 12 12.83 -26.95 -18.34
C ILE A 12 12.18 -26.93 -19.71
N LYS A 13 10.88 -27.22 -19.72
CA LYS A 13 10.00 -27.01 -20.89
C LYS A 13 9.03 -25.89 -20.58
N TYR A 14 8.57 -25.21 -21.61
CA TYR A 14 7.61 -24.11 -21.52
C TYR A 14 6.29 -24.46 -22.24
N PRO A 15 5.57 -25.50 -21.81
CA PRO A 15 4.30 -25.85 -22.41
C PRO A 15 3.26 -24.82 -22.08
N ILE A 16 2.46 -24.42 -23.04
CA ILE A 16 1.34 -23.48 -22.86
C ILE A 16 0.12 -24.26 -22.41
N ASP A 17 -0.56 -23.77 -21.37
CA ASP A 17 -1.81 -24.36 -20.90
C ASP A 17 -2.90 -24.23 -21.96
N SER A 18 -3.64 -25.32 -22.21
CA SER A 18 -4.69 -25.38 -23.22
C SER A 18 -5.75 -26.41 -22.84
N GLU A 19 -6.89 -26.38 -23.50
CA GLU A 19 -7.95 -27.40 -23.31
C GLU A 19 -7.48 -28.85 -23.54
N LYS A 20 -6.46 -29.03 -24.38
CA LYS A 20 -5.94 -30.36 -24.75
C LYS A 20 -4.77 -30.83 -23.89
N SER A 21 -4.02 -29.93 -23.29
CA SER A 21 -2.81 -30.26 -22.55
C SER A 21 -2.57 -29.24 -21.44
N ARG A 22 -2.31 -29.73 -20.23
CA ARG A 22 -1.88 -28.85 -19.13
C ARG A 22 -0.50 -28.29 -19.41
N GLY A 23 -0.32 -27.01 -19.06
CA GLY A 23 0.91 -26.27 -19.23
C GLY A 23 1.02 -25.11 -18.26
N LEU A 24 1.91 -24.19 -18.57
CA LEU A 24 2.04 -22.92 -17.86
C LEU A 24 1.01 -21.94 -18.39
N ARG A 25 0.32 -21.27 -17.48
CA ARG A 25 -0.64 -20.20 -17.79
C ARG A 25 0.08 -18.94 -18.26
N ASN A 26 -0.62 -18.05 -18.98
CA ASN A 26 -0.05 -16.78 -19.44
C ASN A 26 0.59 -15.96 -18.31
N ALA A 27 -0.06 -15.91 -17.15
CA ALA A 27 0.47 -15.26 -15.94
C ALA A 27 1.83 -15.80 -15.51
N GLN A 28 2.01 -17.14 -15.57
CA GLN A 28 3.24 -17.80 -15.18
C GLN A 28 4.34 -17.59 -16.23
N LEU A 29 4.01 -17.76 -17.52
CA LEU A 29 4.96 -17.53 -18.62
C LEU A 29 5.48 -16.10 -18.61
N GLY A 30 4.61 -15.11 -18.47
CA GLY A 30 5.03 -13.71 -18.38
C GLY A 30 5.95 -13.45 -17.20
N ALA A 31 5.63 -13.98 -16.02
CA ALA A 31 6.44 -13.82 -14.82
C ALA A 31 7.85 -14.42 -14.94
N ILE A 32 7.97 -15.67 -15.42
CA ILE A 32 9.28 -16.35 -15.57
C ILE A 32 10.16 -15.65 -16.60
N HIS A 33 9.58 -15.16 -17.71
CA HIS A 33 10.35 -14.39 -18.70
C HIS A 33 10.80 -13.04 -18.16
N ALA A 34 9.96 -12.35 -17.40
CA ALA A 34 10.30 -11.07 -16.77
C ALA A 34 11.43 -11.22 -15.74
N ILE A 35 11.36 -12.25 -14.86
CA ILE A 35 12.41 -12.57 -13.89
C ILE A 35 13.73 -12.87 -14.61
N SER A 36 13.69 -13.75 -15.62
CA SER A 36 14.88 -14.13 -16.39
C SER A 36 15.52 -12.92 -17.07
N SER A 37 14.72 -12.07 -17.72
CA SER A 37 15.19 -10.85 -18.38
C SER A 37 15.85 -9.89 -17.39
N PHE A 38 15.21 -9.66 -16.24
CA PHE A 38 15.70 -8.73 -15.22
C PHE A 38 17.10 -9.12 -14.71
N PHE A 39 17.30 -10.36 -14.34
CA PHE A 39 18.60 -10.82 -13.82
C PHE A 39 19.66 -11.03 -14.92
N THR A 40 19.25 -11.26 -16.17
CA THR A 40 20.19 -11.25 -17.32
C THR A 40 20.83 -9.87 -17.52
N LEU A 41 20.16 -8.79 -17.12
CA LEU A 41 20.69 -7.43 -17.15
C LEU A 41 21.61 -7.10 -15.96
N ASN A 42 21.98 -8.08 -15.15
CA ASN A 42 22.82 -7.93 -13.95
C ASN A 42 22.28 -6.90 -12.93
N LYS A 43 20.96 -6.77 -12.85
CA LYS A 43 20.30 -5.94 -11.83
C LYS A 43 20.55 -6.51 -10.44
N LYS A 44 20.79 -5.61 -9.47
CA LYS A 44 21.03 -5.97 -8.05
C LYS A 44 19.81 -5.77 -7.17
N ASP A 45 18.85 -4.98 -7.65
CA ASP A 45 17.61 -4.73 -6.90
C ASP A 45 16.79 -6.01 -6.75
N ALA A 46 15.96 -6.07 -5.73
CA ALA A 46 14.99 -7.15 -5.60
C ALA A 46 13.95 -7.08 -6.74
N ALA A 47 13.65 -8.22 -7.34
CA ALA A 47 12.62 -8.34 -8.37
C ALA A 47 11.24 -8.52 -7.70
N ILE A 48 10.30 -7.63 -7.93
CA ILE A 48 8.92 -7.72 -7.42
C ILE A 48 8.02 -8.27 -8.52
N VAL A 49 7.33 -9.37 -8.21
CA VAL A 49 6.39 -10.06 -9.11
C VAL A 49 4.98 -9.96 -8.52
N ILE A 50 4.12 -9.23 -9.21
CA ILE A 50 2.72 -9.03 -8.81
C ILE A 50 1.85 -10.01 -9.59
N MET A 51 1.23 -10.94 -8.87
CA MET A 51 0.32 -11.93 -9.45
C MET A 51 -0.87 -12.16 -8.51
N PRO A 52 -2.11 -12.09 -8.98
CA PRO A 52 -3.28 -12.36 -8.15
C PRO A 52 -3.23 -13.75 -7.49
N THR A 53 -3.85 -13.87 -6.32
CA THR A 53 -3.97 -15.16 -5.63
C THR A 53 -4.68 -16.17 -6.54
N GLY A 54 -4.12 -17.36 -6.72
CA GLY A 54 -4.70 -18.38 -7.61
C GLY A 54 -4.18 -18.37 -9.06
N SER A 55 -3.41 -17.35 -9.47
CA SER A 55 -2.79 -17.32 -10.80
C SER A 55 -1.61 -18.29 -10.97
N GLY A 56 -1.18 -18.96 -9.89
CA GLY A 56 -0.14 -19.97 -9.91
C GLY A 56 1.25 -19.46 -9.53
N LYS A 57 1.34 -18.49 -8.61
CA LYS A 57 2.61 -17.97 -8.05
C LYS A 57 3.59 -19.07 -7.65
N THR A 58 3.11 -20.13 -7.00
CA THR A 58 3.95 -21.25 -6.53
C THR A 58 4.79 -21.89 -7.64
N ALA A 59 4.22 -22.08 -8.84
CA ALA A 59 4.98 -22.64 -9.96
C ALA A 59 6.10 -21.69 -10.43
N VAL A 60 5.86 -20.37 -10.41
CA VAL A 60 6.89 -19.37 -10.76
C VAL A 60 7.98 -19.36 -9.70
N LEU A 61 7.62 -19.35 -8.41
CA LEU A 61 8.54 -19.46 -7.28
C LEU A 61 9.41 -20.71 -7.41
N MET A 62 8.82 -21.88 -7.68
CA MET A 62 9.57 -23.14 -7.85
C MET A 62 10.50 -23.12 -9.07
N LEU A 63 10.17 -22.37 -10.13
CA LEU A 63 10.99 -22.28 -11.35
C LEU A 63 12.12 -21.26 -11.24
N THR A 64 11.97 -20.24 -10.44
CA THR A 64 12.93 -19.14 -10.33
C THR A 64 14.36 -19.60 -10.04
N PRO A 65 14.64 -20.52 -9.09
CA PRO A 65 16.01 -20.99 -8.83
C PRO A 65 16.69 -21.62 -10.06
N TYR A 66 15.92 -22.34 -10.89
CA TYR A 66 16.42 -22.91 -12.13
C TYR A 66 16.72 -21.83 -13.17
N LEU A 67 15.81 -20.85 -13.34
CA LEU A 67 15.93 -19.80 -14.34
C LEU A 67 17.18 -18.94 -14.14
N ILE A 68 17.49 -18.62 -12.88
CA ILE A 68 18.64 -17.80 -12.52
C ILE A 68 19.87 -18.63 -12.06
N ARG A 69 19.77 -19.98 -12.12
CA ARG A 69 20.83 -20.95 -11.85
C ARG A 69 21.53 -20.75 -10.50
N LYS A 70 20.78 -20.51 -9.47
CA LYS A 70 21.28 -20.32 -8.12
C LYS A 70 21.58 -21.65 -7.43
N GLN A 71 22.51 -21.64 -6.48
CA GLN A 71 22.93 -22.84 -5.80
C GLN A 71 21.98 -23.28 -4.71
N ARG A 72 21.57 -22.32 -3.87
CA ARG A 72 20.72 -22.59 -2.70
C ARG A 72 19.71 -21.48 -2.49
N VAL A 73 18.45 -21.84 -2.40
CA VAL A 73 17.36 -20.91 -2.21
C VAL A 73 16.79 -20.99 -0.79
N LEU A 74 16.58 -19.82 -0.18
CA LEU A 74 15.77 -19.66 1.02
C LEU A 74 14.39 -19.14 0.62
N VAL A 75 13.35 -19.94 0.83
CA VAL A 75 11.96 -19.53 0.63
C VAL A 75 11.37 -19.14 1.97
N VAL A 76 10.93 -17.88 2.07
CA VAL A 76 10.30 -17.34 3.28
C VAL A 76 8.82 -17.18 3.05
N THR A 77 8.01 -17.80 3.89
CA THR A 77 6.55 -17.74 3.83
C THR A 77 5.92 -17.59 5.22
N ARG A 78 4.73 -16.99 5.28
CA ARG A 78 4.12 -16.50 6.53
C ARG A 78 3.79 -17.56 7.56
N SER A 79 3.35 -18.74 7.16
CA SER A 79 2.82 -19.74 8.09
C SER A 79 3.48 -21.11 7.96
N LYS A 80 3.57 -21.85 9.07
CA LYS A 80 4.08 -23.23 9.08
C LYS A 80 3.33 -24.17 8.12
N MET A 81 2.02 -23.94 7.95
CA MET A 81 1.23 -24.77 7.03
C MET A 81 1.64 -24.54 5.58
N VAL A 82 1.89 -23.28 5.20
CA VAL A 82 2.39 -22.95 3.84
C VAL A 82 3.83 -23.39 3.67
N CYS A 83 4.69 -23.30 4.70
CA CYS A 83 6.04 -23.87 4.67
C CYS A 83 6.02 -25.34 4.29
N GLY A 84 5.26 -26.16 5.02
CA GLY A 84 5.15 -27.58 4.73
C GLY A 84 4.60 -27.88 3.33
N GLN A 85 3.64 -27.11 2.85
CA GLN A 85 3.09 -27.26 1.50
C GLN A 85 4.12 -26.92 0.42
N ILE A 86 4.84 -25.82 0.56
CA ILE A 86 5.90 -25.43 -0.40
C ILE A 86 7.06 -26.42 -0.35
N ALA A 87 7.44 -26.89 0.84
CA ALA A 87 8.48 -27.92 0.99
C ALA A 87 8.08 -29.23 0.29
N GLU A 88 6.84 -29.68 0.44
CA GLU A 88 6.29 -30.84 -0.25
C GLU A 88 6.26 -30.63 -1.78
N ASP A 89 5.77 -29.47 -2.24
CA ASP A 89 5.74 -29.12 -3.67
C ASP A 89 7.14 -29.15 -4.30
N PHE A 90 8.15 -28.60 -3.65
CA PHE A 90 9.54 -28.66 -4.13
C PHE A 90 10.11 -30.08 -4.09
N SER A 91 9.86 -30.84 -3.01
CA SER A 91 10.40 -32.20 -2.86
C SER A 91 9.81 -33.17 -3.87
N GLU A 92 8.57 -32.97 -4.31
CA GLU A 92 7.91 -33.82 -5.29
C GLU A 92 7.92 -33.23 -6.70
N LEU A 93 8.11 -31.92 -6.87
CA LEU A 93 7.96 -31.17 -8.13
C LEU A 93 6.59 -31.43 -8.80
N ARG A 94 5.58 -31.77 -7.99
CA ARG A 94 4.26 -32.20 -8.49
C ARG A 94 3.62 -31.14 -9.39
N THR A 95 3.59 -29.89 -8.91
CA THR A 95 3.01 -28.74 -9.65
C THR A 95 3.66 -28.57 -11.02
N LEU A 96 4.98 -28.66 -11.11
CA LEU A 96 5.74 -28.50 -12.36
C LEU A 96 5.64 -29.72 -13.28
N CYS A 97 5.55 -30.92 -12.72
CA CYS A 97 5.34 -32.16 -13.51
C CYS A 97 3.92 -32.20 -14.10
N VAL A 98 2.89 -31.81 -13.32
CA VAL A 98 1.50 -31.70 -13.80
C VAL A 98 1.36 -30.66 -14.90
N ALA A 99 2.10 -29.57 -14.82
CA ALA A 99 2.18 -28.55 -15.88
C ALA A 99 3.10 -28.97 -17.05
N ASN A 100 3.60 -30.20 -17.10
CA ASN A 100 4.53 -30.71 -18.13
C ASN A 100 5.81 -29.87 -18.32
N VAL A 101 6.18 -29.08 -17.31
CA VAL A 101 7.45 -28.33 -17.31
C VAL A 101 8.64 -29.27 -17.17
N PHE A 102 8.52 -30.24 -16.27
CA PHE A 102 9.49 -31.32 -16.10
C PHE A 102 8.89 -32.69 -16.39
N ASN A 103 9.75 -33.62 -16.80
CA ASN A 103 9.40 -35.03 -16.81
C ASN A 103 9.31 -35.56 -15.36
N THR A 104 8.39 -36.47 -15.08
CA THR A 104 8.25 -37.09 -13.75
C THR A 104 9.50 -37.86 -13.28
N SER A 105 10.39 -38.25 -14.19
CA SER A 105 11.66 -38.89 -13.91
C SER A 105 12.81 -37.94 -13.52
N ILE A 106 12.57 -36.62 -13.48
CA ILE A 106 13.62 -35.68 -13.06
C ILE A 106 14.05 -35.97 -11.61
N LYS A 107 15.37 -35.89 -11.38
CA LYS A 107 15.88 -35.95 -10.00
C LYS A 107 15.29 -34.78 -9.19
N LYS A 108 14.80 -35.07 -8.00
CA LYS A 108 14.22 -34.09 -7.10
C LYS A 108 15.29 -33.29 -6.35
N PRO A 109 15.05 -32.01 -5.99
CA PRO A 109 15.93 -31.26 -5.09
C PRO A 109 15.90 -31.81 -3.67
N ASN A 110 16.97 -31.58 -2.94
CA ASN A 110 16.96 -31.77 -1.49
C ASN A 110 16.31 -30.59 -0.80
N VAL A 111 15.23 -30.82 -0.07
CA VAL A 111 14.46 -29.79 0.59
C VAL A 111 14.57 -29.92 2.10
N PHE A 112 14.85 -28.82 2.78
CA PHE A 112 14.88 -28.76 4.24
C PHE A 112 13.85 -27.74 4.74
N GLU A 113 12.87 -28.19 5.54
CA GLU A 113 11.93 -27.33 6.23
C GLU A 113 12.49 -26.94 7.61
N LEU A 114 12.80 -25.66 7.82
CA LEU A 114 13.30 -25.15 9.08
C LEU A 114 12.13 -24.79 10.00
N GLU A 115 11.67 -25.77 10.79
CA GLU A 115 10.49 -25.65 11.67
C GLU A 115 10.76 -24.89 12.97
N HIS A 116 12.02 -24.79 13.39
CA HIS A 116 12.45 -24.13 14.63
C HIS A 116 13.55 -23.10 14.35
N LEU A 117 13.88 -22.29 15.37
CA LEU A 117 14.97 -21.33 15.26
C LEU A 117 16.29 -22.07 14.94
N TYR A 118 17.12 -21.44 14.12
CA TYR A 118 18.39 -22.01 13.70
C TYR A 118 19.31 -22.32 14.88
N THR A 119 19.86 -23.51 14.86
CA THR A 119 20.98 -23.95 15.72
C THR A 119 22.05 -24.63 14.86
N LYS A 120 23.27 -24.70 15.37
CA LYS A 120 24.41 -25.36 14.65
C LYS A 120 24.14 -26.85 14.37
N GLU A 121 23.21 -27.47 15.06
CA GLU A 121 22.83 -28.88 14.83
C GLU A 121 22.21 -29.10 13.44
N TYR A 122 21.52 -28.09 12.91
CA TYR A 122 20.92 -28.13 11.56
C TYR A 122 21.95 -27.95 10.42
N GLN A 123 23.18 -27.59 10.72
CA GLN A 123 24.16 -27.25 9.68
C GLN A 123 24.38 -28.36 8.66
N LYS A 124 24.44 -29.62 9.09
CA LYS A 124 24.63 -30.77 8.17
C LYS A 124 23.47 -30.94 7.18
N ASP A 125 22.23 -30.71 7.65
CA ASP A 125 21.03 -30.83 6.82
C ASP A 125 20.96 -29.65 5.84
N LEU A 126 21.30 -28.46 6.31
CA LEU A 126 21.36 -27.23 5.50
C LEU A 126 22.44 -27.32 4.41
N GLU A 127 23.60 -27.92 4.68
CA GLU A 127 24.67 -28.11 3.71
C GLU A 127 24.25 -29.04 2.54
N GLN A 128 23.33 -29.96 2.80
CA GLN A 128 22.81 -30.88 1.78
C GLN A 128 21.58 -30.33 1.05
N ALA A 129 20.92 -29.29 1.59
CA ALA A 129 19.71 -28.73 1.03
C ALA A 129 20.02 -27.89 -0.22
N ASP A 130 19.23 -28.07 -1.27
CA ASP A 130 19.13 -27.16 -2.42
C ASP A 130 18.08 -26.08 -2.14
N VAL A 131 17.03 -26.43 -1.39
CA VAL A 131 15.92 -25.55 -1.00
C VAL A 131 15.74 -25.57 0.52
N ILE A 132 15.68 -24.40 1.12
CA ILE A 132 15.36 -24.20 2.54
C ILE A 132 14.03 -23.45 2.60
N VAL A 133 13.05 -23.97 3.33
CA VAL A 133 11.76 -23.33 3.50
C VAL A 133 11.58 -22.97 4.97
N ALA A 134 11.25 -21.72 5.26
CA ALA A 134 11.17 -21.23 6.63
C ALA A 134 10.07 -20.18 6.85
N THR A 135 9.57 -20.12 8.08
CA THR A 135 8.77 -18.96 8.54
C THR A 135 9.68 -17.74 8.79
N PRO A 136 9.15 -16.51 8.87
CA PRO A 136 9.96 -15.31 9.06
C PRO A 136 10.85 -15.36 10.30
N SER A 137 10.36 -15.90 11.41
CA SER A 137 11.16 -16.01 12.65
C SER A 137 12.33 -16.99 12.49
N CYS A 138 12.10 -18.13 11.86
CA CYS A 138 13.15 -19.12 11.59
C CYS A 138 14.15 -18.62 10.54
N ALA A 139 13.65 -17.96 9.47
CA ALA A 139 14.48 -17.35 8.45
C ALA A 139 15.36 -16.22 9.00
N LEU A 140 14.83 -15.39 9.90
CA LEU A 140 15.60 -14.35 10.58
C LEU A 140 16.76 -14.98 11.38
N SER A 141 16.45 -15.95 12.24
CA SER A 141 17.45 -16.63 13.04
C SER A 141 18.55 -17.30 12.17
N LEU A 142 18.19 -17.88 11.03
CA LEU A 142 19.13 -18.43 10.07
C LEU A 142 19.97 -17.35 9.39
N SER A 143 19.36 -16.24 8.97
CA SER A 143 20.02 -15.14 8.26
C SER A 143 21.09 -14.41 9.09
N GLU A 144 21.02 -14.50 10.40
CA GLU A 144 22.02 -13.93 11.32
C GLU A 144 23.33 -14.75 11.33
N SER A 145 23.30 -16.02 10.87
CA SER A 145 24.47 -16.89 10.84
C SER A 145 25.42 -16.54 9.68
N ASP A 146 26.73 -16.66 9.92
CA ASP A 146 27.75 -16.47 8.87
C ASP A 146 27.59 -17.53 7.76
N TRP A 147 27.19 -18.76 8.14
CA TRP A 147 26.92 -19.81 7.17
C TRP A 147 25.85 -19.41 6.13
N ALA A 148 24.75 -18.81 6.57
CA ALA A 148 23.67 -18.39 5.67
C ALA A 148 24.13 -17.27 4.72
N LYS A 149 24.90 -16.30 5.23
CA LYS A 149 25.44 -15.19 4.43
C LYS A 149 26.38 -15.65 3.33
N GLU A 150 27.10 -16.76 3.55
CA GLU A 150 28.05 -17.33 2.60
C GLU A 150 27.43 -18.35 1.65
N ASN A 151 26.34 -19.02 2.04
CA ASN A 151 25.83 -20.19 1.34
C ASN A 151 24.45 -20.02 0.72
N ILE A 152 23.68 -18.97 1.07
CA ILE A 152 22.38 -18.68 0.47
C ILE A 152 22.59 -17.59 -0.58
N ASP A 153 22.29 -17.90 -1.84
CA ASP A 153 22.48 -16.99 -2.97
C ASP A 153 21.17 -16.56 -3.65
N LEU A 154 20.03 -17.08 -3.16
CA LEU A 154 18.68 -16.65 -3.54
C LEU A 154 17.77 -16.63 -2.33
N VAL A 155 17.04 -15.53 -2.15
CA VAL A 155 15.93 -15.41 -1.19
C VAL A 155 14.64 -15.13 -1.96
N GLU A 156 13.67 -16.00 -1.79
CA GLU A 156 12.33 -15.83 -2.33
C GLU A 156 11.35 -15.57 -1.19
N VAL A 157 10.53 -14.57 -1.35
CA VAL A 157 9.53 -14.20 -0.35
C VAL A 157 8.14 -14.34 -0.95
N ASP A 158 7.33 -15.24 -0.39
CA ASP A 158 5.90 -15.32 -0.72
C ASP A 158 5.10 -14.36 0.15
N GLU A 159 4.03 -13.78 -0.40
CA GLU A 159 3.22 -12.71 0.21
C GLU A 159 4.07 -11.52 0.71
N ALA A 160 4.93 -11.04 -0.17
CA ALA A 160 5.96 -10.04 0.12
C ALA A 160 5.43 -8.69 0.62
N HIS A 161 4.12 -8.39 0.50
CA HIS A 161 3.51 -7.21 1.10
C HIS A 161 3.68 -7.15 2.64
N HIS A 162 4.17 -8.23 3.26
CA HIS A 162 4.58 -8.25 4.67
C HIS A 162 6.03 -7.82 4.89
N THR A 163 6.89 -7.77 3.86
CA THR A 163 8.34 -7.48 4.00
C THR A 163 8.70 -6.14 4.64
N PRO A 164 7.88 -5.06 4.57
CA PRO A 164 8.15 -3.84 5.33
C PRO A 164 8.09 -3.98 6.86
N ALA A 165 7.67 -5.12 7.40
CA ALA A 165 7.82 -5.40 8.82
C ALA A 165 9.31 -5.65 9.17
N LYS A 166 9.74 -5.20 10.35
CA LYS A 166 11.16 -5.23 10.78
C LYS A 166 11.84 -6.60 10.58
N THR A 167 11.16 -7.68 10.93
CA THR A 167 11.68 -9.05 10.80
C THR A 167 12.03 -9.40 9.36
N TRP A 168 11.16 -9.08 8.43
CA TRP A 168 11.34 -9.37 7.01
C TRP A 168 12.44 -8.49 6.39
N GLN A 169 12.45 -7.19 6.72
CA GLN A 169 13.51 -6.29 6.27
C GLN A 169 14.88 -6.76 6.75
N GLN A 170 14.98 -7.20 8.01
CA GLN A 170 16.23 -7.65 8.56
C GLN A 170 16.76 -8.91 7.86
N ILE A 171 15.89 -9.83 7.42
CA ILE A 171 16.29 -10.99 6.62
C ILE A 171 16.95 -10.53 5.31
N LEU A 172 16.33 -9.61 4.58
CA LEU A 172 16.86 -9.11 3.32
C LEU A 172 18.16 -8.33 3.51
N VAL A 173 18.29 -7.56 4.59
CA VAL A 173 19.54 -6.86 4.93
C VAL A 173 20.65 -7.85 5.28
N ASN A 174 20.37 -8.83 6.14
CA ASN A 174 21.37 -9.83 6.55
C ASN A 174 21.88 -10.65 5.35
N LEU A 175 21.03 -10.92 4.35
CA LEU A 175 21.35 -11.67 3.14
C LEU A 175 21.44 -10.76 1.90
N SER A 176 21.93 -9.53 2.06
CA SER A 176 22.02 -8.51 0.99
C SER A 176 22.93 -8.93 -0.19
N ALA A 177 23.82 -9.89 -0.01
CA ALA A 177 24.64 -10.47 -1.09
C ALA A 177 23.84 -11.46 -1.97
N ALA A 178 22.73 -12.00 -1.47
CA ALA A 178 21.88 -12.91 -2.22
C ALA A 178 20.99 -12.14 -3.21
N THR A 179 20.52 -12.84 -4.24
CA THR A 179 19.49 -12.35 -5.14
C THR A 179 18.12 -12.41 -4.44
N HIS A 180 17.28 -11.39 -4.59
CA HIS A 180 15.97 -11.36 -3.96
C HIS A 180 14.85 -11.36 -4.99
N VAL A 181 13.82 -12.22 -4.80
CA VAL A 181 12.59 -12.23 -5.60
C VAL A 181 11.39 -12.20 -4.66
N LEU A 182 10.54 -11.21 -4.84
CA LEU A 182 9.42 -10.90 -3.96
C LEU A 182 8.10 -11.14 -4.69
N PHE A 183 7.32 -12.12 -4.24
CA PHE A 183 6.02 -12.46 -4.82
C PHE A 183 4.90 -11.86 -3.98
N THR A 184 3.94 -11.20 -4.62
CA THR A 184 2.77 -10.66 -3.93
C THR A 184 1.54 -10.62 -4.84
N ALA A 185 0.36 -10.68 -4.25
CA ALA A 185 -0.88 -10.38 -4.97
C ALA A 185 -1.22 -8.88 -4.93
N THR A 186 -0.68 -8.15 -3.96
CA THR A 186 -0.96 -6.72 -3.72
C THR A 186 0.32 -6.00 -3.35
N PRO A 187 0.83 -5.09 -4.19
CA PRO A 187 2.08 -4.35 -3.91
C PRO A 187 1.89 -3.20 -2.93
N PHE A 188 0.65 -2.88 -2.56
CA PHE A 188 0.27 -1.76 -1.71
C PHE A 188 -0.15 -2.21 -0.32
N ARG A 189 0.04 -1.34 0.68
CA ARG A 189 -0.28 -1.58 2.09
C ARG A 189 -1.06 -0.41 2.69
N LEU A 190 -1.84 -0.68 3.73
CA LEU A 190 -2.55 0.36 4.49
C LEU A 190 -1.59 1.30 5.23
N ASP A 191 -0.45 0.79 5.72
CA ASP A 191 0.59 1.60 6.37
C ASP A 191 1.50 2.32 5.39
N ARG A 192 1.22 2.20 4.08
CA ARG A 192 1.91 2.84 2.96
C ARG A 192 3.44 2.61 2.91
N LYS A 193 3.95 1.60 3.60
CA LYS A 193 5.33 1.19 3.47
C LYS A 193 5.54 0.47 2.15
N GLU A 194 6.53 0.88 1.41
CA GLU A 194 6.86 0.28 0.11
C GLU A 194 7.66 -1.02 0.26
N LEU A 195 7.48 -1.90 -0.72
CA LEU A 195 8.36 -3.02 -0.94
C LEU A 195 9.66 -2.50 -1.57
N SER A 196 10.80 -2.81 -0.99
CA SER A 196 12.10 -2.47 -1.61
C SER A 196 12.35 -3.34 -2.83
N GLY A 197 12.60 -2.74 -3.99
CA GLY A 197 12.88 -3.45 -5.24
C GLY A 197 12.22 -2.84 -6.46
N GLU A 198 12.35 -3.51 -7.60
CA GLU A 198 11.78 -3.11 -8.89
C GLU A 198 10.61 -4.03 -9.27
N ILE A 199 9.46 -3.44 -9.65
CA ILE A 199 8.34 -4.22 -10.19
C ILE A 199 8.73 -4.67 -11.59
N VAL A 200 9.03 -5.96 -11.71
CA VAL A 200 9.46 -6.58 -12.97
C VAL A 200 8.29 -7.17 -13.73
N TYR A 201 7.24 -7.55 -13.03
CA TYR A 201 6.04 -8.12 -13.61
C TYR A 201 4.80 -7.74 -12.79
N ASP A 202 3.77 -7.29 -13.48
CA ASP A 202 2.43 -7.06 -12.93
C ASP A 202 1.40 -7.74 -13.84
N TYR A 203 0.72 -8.77 -13.33
CA TYR A 203 -0.34 -9.46 -14.06
C TYR A 203 -1.68 -8.87 -13.69
N PRO A 204 -2.33 -8.11 -14.61
CA PRO A 204 -3.57 -7.41 -14.31
C PRO A 204 -4.70 -8.35 -13.91
N LEU A 205 -5.55 -7.90 -12.99
CA LEU A 205 -6.71 -8.67 -12.55
C LEU A 205 -7.72 -8.89 -13.69
N SER A 206 -7.89 -7.91 -14.58
CA SER A 206 -8.68 -8.04 -15.81
C SER A 206 -8.24 -9.23 -16.66
N LYS A 207 -6.92 -9.40 -16.83
CA LYS A 207 -6.35 -10.55 -17.56
C LYS A 207 -6.61 -11.89 -16.86
N ALA A 208 -6.66 -11.90 -15.53
CA ALA A 208 -7.00 -13.11 -14.78
C ALA A 208 -8.45 -13.56 -15.02
N TYR A 209 -9.37 -12.62 -15.23
CA TYR A 209 -10.74 -12.92 -15.67
C TYR A 209 -10.80 -13.34 -17.14
N GLU A 210 -10.13 -12.62 -18.05
CA GLU A 210 -10.08 -12.97 -19.49
C GLU A 210 -9.49 -14.36 -19.72
N ASP A 211 -8.41 -14.71 -19.01
CA ASP A 211 -7.75 -16.03 -19.11
C ASP A 211 -8.51 -17.13 -18.35
N GLY A 212 -9.69 -16.82 -17.77
CA GLY A 212 -10.51 -17.78 -17.06
C GLY A 212 -9.92 -18.32 -15.76
N ILE A 213 -8.91 -17.64 -15.17
CA ILE A 213 -8.38 -17.97 -13.86
C ILE A 213 -9.40 -17.68 -12.77
N PHE A 214 -10.13 -16.57 -12.95
CA PHE A 214 -11.26 -16.18 -12.11
C PHE A 214 -12.57 -16.26 -12.88
N GLY A 215 -13.60 -16.70 -12.19
CA GLY A 215 -14.98 -16.69 -12.66
C GLY A 215 -15.74 -15.50 -12.14
N GLU A 216 -16.94 -15.31 -12.66
CA GLU A 216 -17.84 -14.22 -12.32
C GLU A 216 -18.20 -14.24 -10.82
N ILE A 217 -18.32 -13.04 -10.24
CA ILE A 217 -18.74 -12.81 -8.86
C ILE A 217 -20.12 -12.19 -8.86
N GLN A 218 -21.05 -12.81 -8.17
CA GLN A 218 -22.39 -12.31 -7.96
C GLN A 218 -22.53 -11.80 -6.52
N TYR A 219 -22.81 -10.52 -6.37
CA TYR A 219 -23.22 -9.97 -5.08
C TYR A 219 -24.70 -10.25 -4.83
N VAL A 220 -25.03 -10.73 -3.64
CA VAL A 220 -26.39 -11.04 -3.18
C VAL A 220 -26.69 -10.16 -1.97
N PRO A 221 -27.26 -8.97 -2.16
CA PRO A 221 -27.57 -8.07 -1.06
C PRO A 221 -28.66 -8.64 -0.15
N VAL A 222 -28.51 -8.39 1.14
CA VAL A 222 -29.50 -8.67 2.19
C VAL A 222 -29.97 -7.35 2.74
N GLU A 223 -31.28 -7.13 2.77
CA GLU A 223 -31.85 -5.92 3.36
C GLU A 223 -31.60 -5.92 4.87
N SER A 224 -31.25 -4.75 5.43
CA SER A 224 -31.01 -4.59 6.84
C SER A 224 -32.28 -4.84 7.66
N GLY A 225 -32.19 -5.66 8.69
CA GLY A 225 -33.30 -6.04 9.57
C GLY A 225 -32.98 -5.80 11.05
N MET A 226 -33.85 -6.26 11.95
CA MET A 226 -33.60 -6.19 13.39
C MET A 226 -32.39 -7.04 13.82
N ASP A 227 -32.15 -8.15 13.12
CA ASP A 227 -31.00 -9.05 13.32
C ASP A 227 -30.37 -9.35 11.95
N ASN A 228 -29.35 -8.61 11.63
CA ASN A 228 -28.64 -8.73 10.35
C ASN A 228 -27.95 -10.10 10.21
N ASP A 229 -27.43 -10.66 11.30
CA ASP A 229 -26.74 -11.95 11.28
C ASP A 229 -27.72 -13.08 10.95
N LEU A 230 -28.93 -13.04 11.50
CA LEU A 230 -29.97 -13.99 11.18
C LEU A 230 -30.44 -13.86 9.72
N CYS A 231 -30.60 -12.63 9.22
CA CYS A 231 -30.98 -12.39 7.82
C CYS A 231 -29.95 -12.95 6.85
N ILE A 232 -28.65 -12.72 7.11
CA ILE A 232 -27.55 -13.27 6.30
C ILE A 232 -27.57 -14.80 6.35
N ALA A 233 -27.71 -15.39 7.54
CA ALA A 233 -27.69 -16.84 7.71
C ALA A 233 -28.82 -17.54 6.93
N LYS A 234 -30.05 -17.02 7.02
CA LYS A 234 -31.19 -17.53 6.26
C LYS A 234 -30.99 -17.40 4.75
N ARG A 235 -30.47 -16.26 4.30
CA ARG A 235 -30.17 -16.03 2.88
C ARG A 235 -29.07 -16.96 2.38
N ALA A 236 -28.04 -17.20 3.19
CA ALA A 236 -26.95 -18.11 2.85
C ALA A 236 -27.45 -19.57 2.72
N GLU A 237 -28.32 -20.02 3.62
CA GLU A 237 -28.98 -21.33 3.52
C GLU A 237 -29.78 -21.44 2.22
N GLU A 238 -30.64 -20.48 1.93
CA GLU A 238 -31.46 -20.46 0.71
C GLU A 238 -30.61 -20.57 -0.56
N VAL A 239 -29.55 -19.74 -0.64
CA VAL A 239 -28.66 -19.70 -1.80
C VAL A 239 -27.92 -21.03 -1.96
N LEU A 240 -27.37 -21.59 -0.89
CA LEU A 240 -26.66 -22.88 -0.92
C LEU A 240 -27.58 -24.03 -1.36
N LEU A 241 -28.78 -24.11 -0.79
CA LEU A 241 -29.73 -25.16 -1.13
C LEU A 241 -30.22 -25.04 -2.59
N ASN A 242 -30.43 -23.82 -3.07
CA ASN A 242 -30.81 -23.58 -4.47
C ASN A 242 -29.70 -23.98 -5.44
N ASP A 243 -28.45 -23.67 -5.11
CA ASP A 243 -27.31 -24.04 -5.95
C ASP A 243 -27.14 -25.58 -6.00
N ARG A 244 -27.29 -26.26 -4.89
CA ARG A 244 -27.25 -27.72 -4.84
C ARG A 244 -28.39 -28.37 -5.64
N LYS A 245 -29.60 -27.80 -5.59
CA LYS A 245 -30.72 -28.24 -6.45
C LYS A 245 -30.42 -28.03 -7.94
N ALA A 246 -29.66 -27.00 -8.28
CA ALA A 246 -29.20 -26.75 -9.64
C ALA A 246 -28.02 -27.64 -10.09
N GLY A 247 -27.52 -28.52 -9.23
CA GLY A 247 -26.44 -29.48 -9.52
C GLY A 247 -25.03 -28.97 -9.26
N TYR A 248 -24.87 -27.84 -8.56
CA TYR A 248 -23.56 -27.35 -8.16
C TYR A 248 -23.09 -27.99 -6.84
N GLU A 249 -21.80 -28.29 -6.76
CA GLU A 249 -21.16 -28.77 -5.52
C GLU A 249 -20.60 -27.58 -4.71
N HIS A 250 -21.47 -26.69 -4.26
CA HIS A 250 -21.09 -25.52 -3.50
C HIS A 250 -21.03 -25.77 -1.99
N TYR A 251 -20.10 -25.09 -1.33
CA TYR A 251 -19.95 -25.04 0.10
C TYR A 251 -19.93 -23.60 0.59
N LEU A 252 -20.34 -23.40 1.84
CA LEU A 252 -20.48 -22.10 2.47
C LEU A 252 -19.24 -21.74 3.30
N MET A 253 -18.79 -20.51 3.20
CA MET A 253 -17.86 -19.88 4.12
C MET A 253 -18.53 -18.69 4.80
N VAL A 254 -18.62 -18.76 6.11
CA VAL A 254 -19.11 -17.67 6.96
C VAL A 254 -17.91 -16.88 7.46
N ARG A 255 -17.85 -15.59 7.17
CA ARG A 255 -16.74 -14.73 7.55
C ARG A 255 -17.13 -13.74 8.63
N THR A 256 -16.29 -13.64 9.67
CA THR A 256 -16.36 -12.63 10.74
C THR A 256 -14.96 -12.11 11.10
N ASP A 257 -14.87 -11.19 12.05
CA ASP A 257 -13.62 -10.49 12.44
C ASP A 257 -13.02 -11.01 13.75
N THR A 258 -13.83 -11.64 14.63
CA THR A 258 -13.35 -12.08 15.94
C THR A 258 -13.71 -13.55 16.23
N LYS A 259 -12.90 -14.19 17.10
CA LYS A 259 -13.15 -15.59 17.53
C LYS A 259 -14.47 -15.71 18.30
N VAL A 260 -14.81 -14.71 19.09
CA VAL A 260 -16.06 -14.66 19.85
C VAL A 260 -17.26 -14.57 18.90
N SER A 261 -17.17 -13.72 17.88
CA SER A 261 -18.20 -13.62 16.84
C SER A 261 -18.33 -14.93 16.06
N ALA A 262 -17.21 -15.63 15.78
CA ALA A 262 -17.26 -16.92 15.08
C ALA A 262 -17.98 -18.01 15.90
N GLU A 263 -17.80 -18.04 17.22
CA GLU A 263 -18.54 -18.95 18.11
C GLU A 263 -20.04 -18.66 18.11
N LYS A 264 -20.41 -17.40 18.26
CA LYS A 264 -21.80 -16.96 18.20
C LYS A 264 -22.47 -17.29 16.86
N LEU A 265 -21.76 -17.09 15.76
CA LEU A 265 -22.27 -17.40 14.43
C LEU A 265 -22.41 -18.92 14.21
N GLU A 266 -21.46 -19.73 14.67
CA GLU A 266 -21.58 -21.20 14.61
C GLU A 266 -22.85 -21.67 15.33
N GLU A 267 -23.16 -21.15 16.54
CA GLU A 267 -24.38 -21.41 17.27
C GLU A 267 -25.62 -20.88 16.54
N LEU A 268 -25.57 -19.63 16.04
CA LEU A 268 -26.68 -19.03 15.30
C LEU A 268 -27.08 -19.86 14.08
N TYR A 269 -26.11 -20.29 13.27
CA TYR A 269 -26.38 -21.15 12.12
C TYR A 269 -26.93 -22.52 12.52
N LYS A 270 -26.39 -23.14 13.58
CA LYS A 270 -26.87 -24.41 14.13
C LYS A 270 -28.31 -24.34 14.57
N ASP A 271 -28.70 -23.27 15.27
CA ASP A 271 -30.02 -23.12 15.86
C ASP A 271 -31.10 -22.67 14.86
N ASN A 272 -30.68 -21.94 13.81
CA ASN A 272 -31.61 -21.29 12.90
C ASN A 272 -31.58 -21.81 11.45
N THR A 273 -30.65 -22.71 11.11
CA THR A 273 -30.53 -23.27 9.74
C THR A 273 -30.40 -24.79 9.80
N SER A 274 -30.56 -25.45 8.65
CA SER A 274 -30.28 -26.89 8.53
C SER A 274 -28.81 -27.19 8.21
N LEU A 275 -27.95 -26.18 8.13
CA LEU A 275 -26.57 -26.30 7.69
C LEU A 275 -25.66 -26.81 8.81
N LYS A 276 -24.75 -27.71 8.45
CA LYS A 276 -23.71 -28.21 9.34
C LYS A 276 -22.42 -27.45 9.09
N LEU A 277 -22.10 -26.54 9.99
CA LEU A 277 -20.88 -25.73 9.91
C LEU A 277 -19.92 -26.11 11.03
N SER A 278 -18.63 -25.82 10.84
CA SER A 278 -17.62 -25.94 11.89
C SER A 278 -16.72 -24.72 11.89
N LYS A 279 -16.40 -24.21 13.08
CA LYS A 279 -15.50 -23.07 13.26
C LYS A 279 -14.06 -23.45 12.92
N VAL A 280 -13.34 -22.53 12.25
CA VAL A 280 -11.90 -22.61 11.99
C VAL A 280 -11.25 -21.29 12.33
N ASP A 281 -10.29 -21.28 13.25
CA ASP A 281 -9.55 -20.10 13.65
C ASP A 281 -8.05 -20.38 13.89
N SER A 282 -7.26 -19.31 14.03
CA SER A 282 -5.80 -19.37 14.19
C SER A 282 -5.30 -19.99 15.50
N SER A 283 -6.18 -20.28 16.48
CA SER A 283 -5.80 -20.95 17.74
C SER A 283 -5.86 -22.46 17.65
N MET A 284 -6.46 -23.00 16.58
CA MET A 284 -6.58 -24.43 16.39
C MET A 284 -5.27 -25.07 15.95
N SER A 285 -5.03 -26.31 16.42
CA SER A 285 -3.89 -27.10 15.94
C SER A 285 -4.05 -27.46 14.46
N ASN A 286 -2.95 -27.57 13.74
CA ASN A 286 -2.96 -27.97 12.33
C ASN A 286 -3.69 -29.30 12.09
N SER A 287 -3.59 -30.26 13.02
CA SER A 287 -4.29 -31.53 12.92
C SER A 287 -5.82 -31.37 12.98
N LYS A 288 -6.33 -30.48 13.86
CA LYS A 288 -7.76 -30.19 13.97
C LYS A 288 -8.28 -29.48 12.72
N VAL A 289 -7.55 -28.51 12.20
CA VAL A 289 -7.90 -27.83 10.95
C VAL A 289 -7.94 -28.82 9.78
N LYS A 290 -6.90 -29.66 9.62
CA LYS A 290 -6.86 -30.72 8.58
C LYS A 290 -8.05 -31.69 8.69
N HIS A 291 -8.46 -32.03 9.91
CA HIS A 291 -9.63 -32.89 10.14
C HIS A 291 -10.93 -32.22 9.67
N ILE A 292 -11.19 -30.96 10.08
CA ILE A 292 -12.38 -30.20 9.65
C ILE A 292 -12.41 -30.10 8.11
N LEU A 293 -11.28 -29.83 7.49
CA LEU A 293 -11.18 -29.74 6.04
C LEU A 293 -11.42 -31.08 5.34
N LYS A 294 -11.06 -32.19 5.98
CA LYS A 294 -11.41 -33.54 5.49
C LYS A 294 -12.91 -33.77 5.54
N LEU A 295 -13.59 -33.40 6.65
CA LEU A 295 -15.05 -33.49 6.79
C LEU A 295 -15.77 -32.60 5.76
N LEU A 296 -15.23 -31.42 5.48
CA LEU A 296 -15.77 -30.53 4.43
C LEU A 296 -15.65 -31.19 3.05
N ARG A 297 -14.50 -31.79 2.71
CA ARG A 297 -14.29 -32.48 1.44
C ARG A 297 -15.10 -33.75 1.28
N SER A 298 -15.42 -34.45 2.36
CA SER A 298 -16.29 -35.62 2.34
C SER A 298 -17.78 -35.28 2.25
N GLY A 299 -18.15 -34.00 2.35
CA GLY A 299 -19.54 -33.54 2.35
C GLY A 299 -20.27 -33.75 3.67
N GLU A 300 -19.56 -34.08 4.74
CA GLU A 300 -20.13 -34.21 6.10
C GLU A 300 -20.44 -32.84 6.72
N LEU A 301 -19.76 -31.78 6.25
CA LEU A 301 -20.03 -30.39 6.56
C LEU A 301 -20.52 -29.64 5.32
N ASP A 302 -21.43 -28.69 5.52
CA ASP A 302 -21.95 -27.80 4.49
C ASP A 302 -21.07 -26.55 4.28
N GLY A 303 -20.25 -26.25 5.29
CA GLY A 303 -19.37 -25.07 5.25
C GLY A 303 -18.58 -24.90 6.53
N ILE A 304 -17.93 -23.75 6.62
CA ILE A 304 -17.08 -23.37 7.75
C ILE A 304 -17.38 -21.95 8.20
N VAL A 305 -17.17 -21.68 9.50
CA VAL A 305 -17.15 -20.33 10.07
C VAL A 305 -15.71 -19.96 10.36
N CYS A 306 -15.22 -18.85 9.80
CA CYS A 306 -13.83 -18.45 9.97
C CYS A 306 -13.68 -17.00 10.40
N VAL A 307 -12.61 -16.76 11.18
CA VAL A 307 -12.16 -15.44 11.56
C VAL A 307 -11.13 -14.98 10.54
N ASP A 308 -11.38 -13.82 9.91
CA ASP A 308 -10.61 -13.34 8.78
C ASP A 308 -10.51 -14.42 7.69
N MET A 309 -9.39 -14.61 7.09
CA MET A 309 -9.23 -15.70 6.14
C MET A 309 -8.72 -16.94 6.85
N LEU A 310 -9.24 -18.11 6.49
CA LEU A 310 -8.51 -19.36 6.66
C LEU A 310 -7.08 -19.14 6.21
N GLY A 311 -6.13 -19.35 7.10
CA GLY A 311 -4.72 -19.04 6.88
C GLY A 311 -4.26 -19.41 5.46
N GLU A 312 -3.36 -18.63 4.92
CA GLU A 312 -2.75 -18.86 3.63
C GLU A 312 -2.41 -20.34 3.46
N GLY A 313 -2.67 -20.90 2.26
CA GLY A 313 -2.38 -22.31 1.97
C GLY A 313 -3.59 -23.25 1.87
N TYR A 314 -4.82 -22.79 2.16
CA TYR A 314 -5.99 -23.61 1.96
C TYR A 314 -6.62 -23.40 0.58
N ASP A 315 -6.63 -24.43 -0.24
CA ASP A 315 -7.26 -24.44 -1.56
C ASP A 315 -8.45 -25.41 -1.59
N PHE A 316 -9.66 -24.85 -1.67
CA PHE A 316 -10.90 -25.60 -1.88
C PHE A 316 -11.81 -24.84 -2.83
N PRO A 317 -11.70 -25.09 -4.15
CA PRO A 317 -12.40 -24.33 -5.19
C PRO A 317 -13.93 -24.35 -5.07
N ASN A 318 -14.50 -25.35 -4.40
CA ASN A 318 -15.93 -25.50 -4.20
C ASN A 318 -16.53 -24.61 -3.08
N LEU A 319 -15.68 -23.88 -2.31
CA LEU A 319 -16.14 -22.77 -1.48
C LEU A 319 -16.58 -21.62 -2.38
N LYS A 320 -17.82 -21.61 -2.80
CA LYS A 320 -18.38 -20.66 -3.78
C LYS A 320 -19.37 -19.67 -3.20
N ILE A 321 -19.81 -19.90 -1.98
CA ILE A 321 -20.74 -19.01 -1.29
C ILE A 321 -20.06 -18.44 -0.06
N ALA A 322 -19.99 -17.13 0.02
CA ALA A 322 -19.43 -16.40 1.15
C ALA A 322 -20.54 -15.59 1.83
N ALA A 323 -20.82 -15.91 3.10
CA ALA A 323 -21.66 -15.10 3.96
C ALA A 323 -20.79 -14.16 4.79
N ILE A 324 -20.87 -12.86 4.49
CA ILE A 324 -20.00 -11.82 5.05
C ILE A 324 -20.77 -11.08 6.15
N HIS A 325 -20.57 -11.49 7.40
CA HIS A 325 -21.19 -10.85 8.57
C HIS A 325 -20.48 -9.54 8.94
N VAL A 326 -19.17 -9.50 8.72
CA VAL A 326 -18.37 -8.29 8.91
C VAL A 326 -17.57 -8.02 7.62
N PRO A 327 -17.85 -6.94 6.86
CA PRO A 327 -17.12 -6.61 5.65
C PRO A 327 -15.64 -6.31 5.88
N HIS A 328 -14.79 -6.59 4.88
CA HIS A 328 -13.41 -6.11 4.88
C HIS A 328 -13.39 -4.59 4.66
N LYS A 329 -12.49 -3.90 5.38
CA LYS A 329 -12.30 -2.45 5.28
C LYS A 329 -11.14 -2.06 4.35
N SER A 330 -10.47 -3.03 3.72
CA SER A 330 -9.33 -2.77 2.83
C SER A 330 -9.42 -3.55 1.53
N LEU A 331 -8.95 -2.93 0.46
CA LEU A 331 -8.88 -3.56 -0.86
C LEU A 331 -7.99 -4.80 -0.84
N ALA A 332 -6.82 -4.74 -0.19
CA ALA A 332 -5.89 -5.88 -0.14
C ALA A 332 -6.55 -7.14 0.46
N SER A 333 -7.24 -7.00 1.60
CA SER A 333 -7.96 -8.13 2.22
C SER A 333 -9.10 -8.62 1.33
N THR A 334 -9.81 -7.71 0.68
CA THR A 334 -10.89 -8.03 -0.26
C THR A 334 -10.36 -8.84 -1.46
N LEU A 335 -9.25 -8.42 -2.07
CA LEU A 335 -8.63 -9.11 -3.20
C LEU A 335 -8.13 -10.51 -2.82
N GLN A 336 -7.52 -10.68 -1.65
CA GLN A 336 -7.08 -11.98 -1.15
C GLN A 336 -8.27 -12.92 -0.91
N PHE A 337 -9.36 -12.39 -0.38
CA PHE A 337 -10.59 -13.13 -0.15
C PHE A 337 -11.22 -13.58 -1.48
N ILE A 338 -11.39 -12.66 -2.43
CA ILE A 338 -11.93 -12.92 -3.77
C ILE A 338 -11.09 -13.97 -4.51
N GLY A 339 -9.77 -13.85 -4.46
CA GLY A 339 -8.85 -14.79 -5.08
C GLY A 339 -9.01 -16.25 -4.66
N ARG A 340 -9.79 -16.53 -3.61
CA ARG A 340 -10.13 -17.90 -3.18
C ARG A 340 -11.45 -18.38 -3.77
N PHE A 341 -12.45 -17.52 -3.84
CA PHE A 341 -13.81 -17.86 -4.27
C PHE A 341 -14.01 -17.80 -5.78
N ALA A 342 -13.35 -16.86 -6.44
CA ALA A 342 -13.48 -16.66 -7.89
C ALA A 342 -12.75 -17.72 -8.74
N ARG A 343 -11.98 -18.65 -8.15
CA ARG A 343 -11.25 -19.68 -8.89
C ARG A 343 -12.16 -20.58 -9.70
N THR A 344 -11.68 -21.02 -10.88
CA THR A 344 -12.43 -21.83 -11.84
C THR A 344 -11.90 -23.26 -11.99
N ASN A 345 -10.92 -23.69 -11.19
CA ASN A 345 -10.15 -24.90 -11.35
C ASN A 345 -10.84 -26.20 -10.89
N ALA A 346 -12.15 -26.22 -10.70
CA ALA A 346 -12.92 -27.43 -10.41
C ALA A 346 -14.13 -27.59 -11.37
N LYS A 347 -14.74 -28.76 -11.36
CA LYS A 347 -15.91 -29.06 -12.21
C LYS A 347 -17.19 -28.59 -11.52
N ASN A 348 -18.18 -28.14 -12.29
CA ASN A 348 -19.53 -27.77 -11.82
C ASN A 348 -19.56 -26.75 -10.68
N ILE A 349 -18.67 -25.75 -10.73
CA ILE A 349 -18.54 -24.76 -9.66
C ILE A 349 -19.24 -23.43 -9.93
N GLY A 350 -19.86 -23.21 -11.07
CA GLY A 350 -20.64 -21.99 -11.35
C GLY A 350 -19.99 -20.68 -10.91
N LYS A 351 -20.82 -19.68 -10.59
CA LYS A 351 -20.38 -18.34 -10.14
C LYS A 351 -20.14 -18.31 -8.64
N ALA A 352 -19.17 -17.50 -8.21
CA ALA A 352 -19.01 -17.18 -6.79
C ALA A 352 -20.15 -16.24 -6.34
N LYS A 353 -20.67 -16.44 -5.13
CA LYS A 353 -21.76 -15.63 -4.57
C LYS A 353 -21.37 -15.05 -3.23
N PHE A 354 -21.45 -13.73 -3.09
CA PHE A 354 -21.15 -13.01 -1.87
C PHE A 354 -22.43 -12.43 -1.29
N ILE A 355 -22.76 -12.85 -0.07
CA ILE A 355 -23.99 -12.50 0.64
C ILE A 355 -23.59 -11.59 1.80
N ALA A 356 -24.07 -10.37 1.82
CA ALA A 356 -23.85 -9.40 2.88
C ALA A 356 -25.04 -8.44 2.99
N VAL A 357 -25.15 -7.78 4.15
CA VAL A 357 -26.11 -6.67 4.29
C VAL A 357 -25.73 -5.55 3.35
N ASN A 358 -26.74 -4.99 2.70
CA ASN A 358 -26.60 -3.77 1.91
C ASN A 358 -26.06 -2.64 2.81
N ASN A 359 -24.92 -2.09 2.45
CA ASN A 359 -24.26 -1.00 3.19
C ASN A 359 -23.77 0.08 2.22
N GLU A 360 -24.59 1.10 2.04
CA GLU A 360 -24.32 2.23 1.16
C GLU A 360 -23.36 3.27 1.78
N GLU A 361 -23.05 3.15 3.07
CA GLU A 361 -22.12 4.05 3.76
C GLU A 361 -20.69 3.49 3.81
N LEU A 362 -20.51 2.17 3.55
CA LEU A 362 -19.20 1.55 3.59
C LEU A 362 -18.45 1.74 2.28
N GLU A 363 -17.51 2.66 2.29
CA GLU A 363 -16.58 2.87 1.19
C GLU A 363 -15.28 2.06 1.38
N ILE A 364 -14.84 1.41 0.31
CA ILE A 364 -13.50 0.81 0.22
C ILE A 364 -12.78 1.51 -0.93
N GLU A 365 -11.73 2.28 -0.60
CA GLU A 365 -10.94 3.05 -1.58
C GLU A 365 -11.84 3.92 -2.50
N ASN A 366 -12.82 4.63 -1.90
CA ASN A 366 -13.82 5.46 -2.58
C ASN A 366 -14.82 4.71 -3.47
N ASN A 367 -15.07 3.43 -3.19
CA ASN A 367 -16.05 2.61 -3.91
C ASN A 367 -17.01 1.89 -2.96
N LEU A 368 -18.28 1.85 -3.35
CA LEU A 368 -19.38 1.27 -2.57
C LEU A 368 -19.61 -0.20 -2.95
N LEU A 369 -18.66 -1.08 -2.61
CA LEU A 369 -18.74 -2.52 -2.95
C LEU A 369 -19.95 -3.23 -2.34
N TYR A 370 -20.46 -2.78 -1.22
CA TYR A 370 -21.57 -3.40 -0.50
C TYR A 370 -22.89 -2.67 -0.73
N SER A 371 -23.00 -1.81 -1.75
CA SER A 371 -24.25 -1.21 -2.18
C SER A 371 -25.07 -2.18 -3.03
N LYS A 372 -26.39 -1.96 -3.08
CA LYS A 372 -27.35 -2.83 -3.78
C LYS A 372 -27.05 -3.02 -5.27
N ASP A 373 -26.56 -1.96 -5.90
CA ASP A 373 -26.28 -1.92 -7.35
C ASP A 373 -24.80 -2.15 -7.69
N ALA A 374 -24.00 -2.65 -6.74
CA ALA A 374 -22.57 -2.86 -6.93
C ALA A 374 -22.30 -3.95 -7.99
N VAL A 375 -21.52 -3.59 -8.99
CA VAL A 375 -20.94 -4.53 -9.97
C VAL A 375 -19.53 -4.90 -9.50
N TRP A 376 -19.46 -5.90 -8.65
CA TRP A 376 -18.24 -6.27 -7.93
C TRP A 376 -17.03 -6.51 -8.83
N GLN A 377 -17.23 -7.22 -9.94
CA GLN A 377 -16.12 -7.55 -10.83
C GLN A 377 -15.46 -6.30 -11.40
N ASP A 378 -16.23 -5.39 -11.97
CA ASP A 378 -15.71 -4.18 -12.61
C ASP A 378 -15.09 -3.22 -11.59
N MET A 379 -15.75 -3.06 -10.44
CA MET A 379 -15.24 -2.20 -9.36
C MET A 379 -13.90 -2.71 -8.82
N ILE A 380 -13.79 -4.01 -8.57
CA ILE A 380 -12.57 -4.62 -8.02
C ILE A 380 -11.43 -4.60 -9.02
N ILE A 381 -11.70 -4.83 -10.31
CA ILE A 381 -10.70 -4.69 -11.37
C ILE A 381 -10.18 -3.25 -11.40
N GLY A 382 -11.09 -2.27 -11.47
CA GLY A 382 -10.74 -0.85 -11.52
C GLY A 382 -9.92 -0.39 -10.30
N MET A 383 -10.32 -0.81 -9.10
CA MET A 383 -9.61 -0.49 -7.87
C MET A 383 -8.21 -1.12 -7.82
N SER A 384 -8.08 -2.39 -8.18
CA SER A 384 -6.81 -3.12 -8.16
C SER A 384 -5.80 -2.54 -9.15
N GLU A 385 -6.21 -2.37 -10.41
CA GLU A 385 -5.34 -1.87 -11.47
C GLU A 385 -4.99 -0.38 -11.27
N GLY A 386 -5.95 0.42 -10.80
CA GLY A 386 -5.71 1.82 -10.43
C GLY A 386 -4.65 1.96 -9.33
N LYS A 387 -4.72 1.12 -8.29
CA LYS A 387 -3.72 1.09 -7.20
C LYS A 387 -2.35 0.65 -7.69
N ASN A 388 -2.27 -0.44 -8.46
CA ASN A 388 -0.99 -0.93 -9.00
C ASN A 388 -0.32 0.14 -9.88
N LYS A 389 -1.08 0.79 -10.74
CA LYS A 389 -0.58 1.88 -11.59
C LYS A 389 -0.11 3.08 -10.78
N SER A 390 -0.86 3.49 -9.76
CA SER A 390 -0.48 4.57 -8.86
C SER A 390 0.82 4.24 -8.11
N GLU A 391 0.94 3.02 -7.59
CA GLU A 391 2.15 2.54 -6.91
C GLU A 391 3.37 2.57 -7.84
N GLN A 392 3.24 2.09 -9.07
CA GLN A 392 4.32 2.13 -10.05
C GLN A 392 4.72 3.56 -10.44
N GLN A 393 3.75 4.46 -10.60
CA GLN A 393 4.01 5.88 -10.88
C GLN A 393 4.74 6.56 -9.72
N ASN A 394 4.36 6.26 -8.48
CA ASN A 394 5.01 6.81 -7.30
C ASN A 394 6.46 6.32 -7.19
N ARG A 395 6.70 5.02 -7.40
CA ARG A 395 8.06 4.46 -7.41
C ARG A 395 8.96 5.12 -8.45
N ASN A 396 8.45 5.34 -9.67
CA ASN A 396 9.19 6.02 -10.72
C ASN A 396 9.51 7.46 -10.34
N TYR A 397 8.56 8.19 -9.77
CA TYR A 397 8.74 9.56 -9.29
C TYR A 397 9.84 9.65 -8.22
N TYR A 398 9.81 8.77 -7.22
CA TYR A 398 10.80 8.81 -6.14
C TYR A 398 12.21 8.38 -6.58
N LYS A 399 12.35 7.56 -7.62
CA LYS A 399 13.66 7.21 -8.23
C LYS A 399 14.38 8.40 -8.87
N GLU A 400 13.67 9.47 -9.21
CA GLU A 400 14.26 10.69 -9.79
C GLU A 400 15.00 11.55 -8.75
N TYR A 401 14.80 11.28 -7.45
CA TYR A 401 15.52 11.96 -6.38
C TYR A 401 16.91 11.36 -6.20
N VAL A 402 17.93 12.19 -6.41
CA VAL A 402 19.32 11.85 -6.12
C VAL A 402 19.62 12.19 -4.66
N VAL A 403 20.21 11.26 -3.94
CA VAL A 403 20.58 11.38 -2.54
C VAL A 403 22.07 11.62 -2.44
N GLU A 404 22.51 12.62 -1.68
CA GLU A 404 23.94 12.92 -1.49
C GLU A 404 24.64 11.87 -0.59
N ASP A 405 23.95 11.28 0.37
CA ASP A 405 24.47 10.23 1.24
C ASP A 405 23.46 9.07 1.35
N GLU A 406 23.77 7.91 0.75
CA GLU A 406 22.89 6.73 0.72
C GLU A 406 22.52 6.22 2.12
N ARG A 407 23.35 6.46 3.14
CA ARG A 407 23.06 6.07 4.53
C ARG A 407 21.84 6.75 5.11
N ILE A 408 21.37 7.83 4.51
CA ILE A 408 20.17 8.56 4.94
C ILE A 408 18.90 7.80 4.58
N LEU A 409 18.88 7.11 3.43
CA LEU A 409 17.71 6.34 2.97
C LEU A 409 17.33 5.21 3.94
N GLU A 410 18.29 4.69 4.70
CA GLU A 410 18.01 3.65 5.71
C GLU A 410 17.14 4.19 6.85
N ASN A 411 17.22 5.50 7.16
CA ASN A 411 16.53 6.11 8.28
C ASN A 411 15.29 6.91 7.87
N VAL A 412 15.32 7.61 6.71
CA VAL A 412 14.21 8.45 6.23
C VAL A 412 14.02 8.22 4.73
N PRO A 413 13.28 7.18 4.34
CA PRO A 413 13.01 6.92 2.93
C PRO A 413 12.15 8.04 2.31
N VAL A 414 12.49 8.45 1.08
CA VAL A 414 11.84 9.60 0.38
C VAL A 414 10.32 9.45 0.30
N HIS A 415 9.85 8.25 0.06
CA HIS A 415 8.41 7.94 -0.03
C HIS A 415 7.65 8.08 1.31
N ALA A 416 8.37 8.13 2.44
CA ALA A 416 7.77 8.35 3.75
C ALA A 416 7.64 9.83 4.13
N ILE A 417 8.19 10.75 3.32
CA ILE A 417 8.12 12.18 3.55
C ILE A 417 6.69 12.67 3.32
N ARG A 418 6.09 13.25 4.38
CA ARG A 418 4.70 13.72 4.37
C ARG A 418 4.59 15.08 5.03
N PRO A 419 4.85 16.15 4.25
CA PRO A 419 4.63 17.49 4.76
C PRO A 419 3.12 17.74 5.00
N ASN A 420 2.82 18.52 6.05
CA ASN A 420 1.52 19.19 6.09
C ASN A 420 1.47 20.23 4.97
N CYS A 421 0.28 20.47 4.41
CA CYS A 421 0.10 21.48 3.38
C CYS A 421 0.29 22.88 3.96
N HIS A 422 1.53 23.35 3.98
CA HIS A 422 1.93 24.69 4.36
C HIS A 422 3.06 25.15 3.44
N VAL A 423 3.01 26.39 2.94
CA VAL A 423 4.03 26.92 2.03
C VAL A 423 4.11 28.43 2.14
N LYS A 424 5.32 28.98 2.05
CA LYS A 424 5.58 30.38 1.77
C LYS A 424 6.04 30.51 0.31
N ILE A 425 5.48 31.46 -0.42
CA ILE A 425 5.65 31.58 -1.86
C ILE A 425 6.36 32.88 -2.19
N TYR A 426 7.40 32.78 -3.00
CA TYR A 426 8.15 33.91 -3.56
C TYR A 426 8.11 33.87 -5.08
N ARG A 427 8.36 35.00 -5.71
CA ARG A 427 8.65 35.09 -7.14
C ARG A 427 10.14 35.27 -7.35
N SER A 428 10.74 34.49 -8.23
CA SER A 428 12.15 34.59 -8.59
C SER A 428 12.35 34.22 -10.05
N MET A 429 13.28 34.91 -10.72
CA MET A 429 13.70 34.60 -12.08
C MET A 429 14.94 33.71 -12.14
N SER A 430 15.58 33.45 -11.00
CA SER A 430 16.71 32.53 -10.83
C SER A 430 16.42 31.47 -9.80
N PHE A 431 16.95 30.27 -10.01
CA PHE A 431 16.91 29.19 -9.06
C PHE A 431 18.11 28.25 -9.27
N ASP A 432 18.93 28.09 -8.25
CA ASP A 432 20.04 27.14 -8.28
C ASP A 432 19.68 25.87 -7.50
N ILE A 433 19.38 24.79 -8.22
CA ILE A 433 19.06 23.49 -7.63
C ILE A 433 20.23 22.84 -6.91
N ASN A 434 21.46 23.24 -7.19
CA ASN A 434 22.68 22.72 -6.57
C ASN A 434 23.12 23.54 -5.35
N ALA A 435 22.44 24.64 -5.05
CA ALA A 435 22.76 25.49 -3.91
C ALA A 435 22.70 24.72 -2.58
N GLU A 436 23.52 25.15 -1.63
CA GLU A 436 23.58 24.58 -0.30
C GLU A 436 22.52 25.16 0.63
N PHE A 437 22.05 24.36 1.57
CA PHE A 437 21.18 24.87 2.64
C PHE A 437 21.96 25.78 3.59
N PRO A 438 21.31 26.81 4.17
CA PRO A 438 21.92 27.62 5.21
C PRO A 438 22.39 26.76 6.38
N GLU A 439 23.52 27.12 7.02
CA GLU A 439 24.07 26.37 8.16
C GLU A 439 23.06 26.19 9.30
N VAL A 440 22.18 27.18 9.51
CA VAL A 440 21.12 27.15 10.54
C VAL A 440 20.13 25.98 10.34
N CYS A 441 20.02 25.44 9.14
CA CYS A 441 19.17 24.27 8.85
C CYS A 441 19.77 22.95 9.35
N ASN A 442 21.09 22.91 9.63
CA ASN A 442 21.83 21.72 10.07
C ASN A 442 21.52 20.46 9.25
N VAL A 443 21.49 20.60 7.93
CA VAL A 443 21.11 19.52 6.99
C VAL A 443 22.27 18.54 6.78
N ALA A 444 23.51 19.01 6.68
CA ALA A 444 24.78 18.26 6.62
C ALA A 444 24.71 16.95 5.81
N GLY A 445 24.63 17.01 4.50
CA GLY A 445 24.61 15.84 3.59
C GLY A 445 23.26 15.11 3.50
N ARG A 446 22.24 15.51 4.26
CA ARG A 446 20.88 14.94 4.19
C ARG A 446 20.01 15.73 3.20
N ILE A 447 20.44 15.73 1.93
CA ILE A 447 19.83 16.49 0.85
C ILE A 447 19.40 15.54 -0.26
N LEU A 448 18.18 15.74 -0.73
CA LEU A 448 17.58 15.01 -1.85
C LEU A 448 17.28 16.02 -2.96
N ARG A 449 17.73 15.77 -4.17
CA ARG A 449 17.53 16.67 -5.31
C ARG A 449 16.82 15.97 -6.46
N ASN A 450 15.71 16.53 -6.92
CA ASN A 450 15.04 16.13 -8.17
C ASN A 450 15.19 17.25 -9.20
N LYS A 451 16.07 17.05 -10.19
CA LYS A 451 16.35 18.05 -11.23
C LYS A 451 15.21 18.19 -12.25
N GLN A 452 14.39 17.17 -12.43
CA GLN A 452 13.25 17.23 -13.37
C GLN A 452 12.14 18.12 -12.82
N GLU A 453 11.87 18.00 -11.51
CA GLU A 453 10.83 18.78 -10.81
C GLU A 453 11.38 20.06 -10.16
N ASN A 454 12.67 20.38 -10.33
CA ASN A 454 13.32 21.51 -9.65
C ASN A 454 13.01 21.55 -8.15
N THR A 455 13.14 20.40 -7.47
CA THR A 455 12.80 20.26 -6.06
C THR A 455 14.02 19.81 -5.26
N VAL A 456 14.25 20.49 -4.13
CA VAL A 456 15.28 20.13 -3.16
C VAL A 456 14.63 19.89 -1.81
N VAL A 457 14.96 18.76 -1.17
CA VAL A 457 14.51 18.41 0.16
C VAL A 457 15.70 18.29 1.08
N GLY A 458 15.67 19.02 2.20
CA GLY A 458 16.67 18.95 3.24
C GLY A 458 16.09 18.40 4.54
N ILE A 459 16.85 17.54 5.23
CA ILE A 459 16.45 16.99 6.51
C ILE A 459 17.46 17.47 7.57
N GLY A 460 17.07 18.48 8.34
CA GLY A 460 17.85 19.01 9.44
C GLY A 460 17.74 18.15 10.70
N LEU A 461 18.75 18.23 11.55
CA LEU A 461 18.77 17.60 12.87
C LEU A 461 18.82 18.68 13.96
N GLU A 462 17.95 18.58 14.92
CA GLU A 462 17.91 19.49 16.06
C GLU A 462 17.74 18.73 17.38
N TYR A 463 18.45 19.20 18.38
CA TYR A 463 18.29 18.72 19.74
C TYR A 463 17.30 19.63 20.48
N VAL A 464 16.13 19.10 20.79
CA VAL A 464 15.04 19.86 21.42
C VAL A 464 14.82 19.35 22.84
N SER A 465 14.84 20.26 23.81
CA SER A 465 14.41 19.97 25.19
C SER A 465 12.90 20.20 25.28
N PRO A 466 12.08 19.21 25.71
CA PRO A 466 10.65 19.42 25.91
C PRO A 466 10.37 20.56 26.89
N LEU A 467 9.53 21.52 26.51
CA LEU A 467 9.19 22.72 27.30
C LEU A 467 8.62 22.41 28.70
N TRP A 468 8.07 21.21 28.89
CA TRP A 468 7.47 20.75 30.15
C TRP A 468 8.46 19.99 31.08
N MET A 469 9.64 19.68 30.60
CA MET A 469 10.73 19.09 31.36
C MET A 469 11.70 20.20 31.77
N GLY A 470 11.55 20.90 32.84
CA GLY A 470 12.50 21.93 33.26
C GLY A 470 13.96 21.65 32.86
N SER A 471 14.90 22.55 33.06
CA SER A 471 16.31 22.46 32.66
C SER A 471 17.01 21.16 33.16
N GLY A 472 16.80 20.06 32.48
CA GLY A 472 17.38 18.75 32.79
C GLY A 472 17.91 18.07 31.53
N ASP A 473 18.93 17.28 31.65
CA ASP A 473 19.79 16.64 30.65
C ASP A 473 19.11 15.72 29.62
N LYS A 474 17.80 15.80 29.41
CA LYS A 474 17.09 14.97 28.43
C LYS A 474 16.78 15.79 27.19
N VAL A 475 17.53 15.56 26.13
CA VAL A 475 17.39 16.19 24.83
C VAL A 475 16.85 15.15 23.83
N ASN A 476 15.75 15.47 23.15
CA ASN A 476 15.28 14.67 22.05
C ASN A 476 15.93 15.13 20.74
N LEU A 477 16.29 14.17 19.89
CA LEU A 477 16.72 14.46 18.53
C LEU A 477 15.46 14.52 17.65
N GLU A 478 15.24 15.68 17.02
CA GLU A 478 14.15 15.91 16.10
C GLU A 478 14.67 16.09 14.67
N TYR A 479 13.92 15.51 13.71
CA TYR A 479 14.16 15.71 12.28
C TYR A 479 13.29 16.87 11.80
N ILE A 480 13.92 17.88 11.19
CA ILE A 480 13.26 19.06 10.66
C ILE A 480 13.25 18.97 9.14
N LEU A 481 12.07 19.00 8.55
CA LEU A 481 11.88 18.93 7.11
C LEU A 481 11.89 20.32 6.47
N TYR A 482 12.67 20.46 5.39
CA TYR A 482 12.68 21.60 4.50
C TYR A 482 12.43 21.14 3.07
N ILE A 483 11.57 21.85 2.32
CA ILE A 483 11.32 21.57 0.90
C ILE A 483 11.37 22.91 0.15
N ILE A 484 12.19 22.98 -0.89
CA ILE A 484 12.28 24.11 -1.81
C ILE A 484 11.90 23.59 -3.19
N HIS A 485 10.84 24.16 -3.77
CA HIS A 485 10.35 23.78 -5.09
C HIS A 485 10.21 25.00 -5.98
N TYR A 486 10.81 24.94 -7.18
CA TYR A 486 10.73 26.00 -8.17
C TYR A 486 9.84 25.62 -9.35
N GLN A 487 8.74 26.30 -9.47
CA GLN A 487 7.82 26.16 -10.59
C GLN A 487 8.26 27.05 -11.76
N THR A 488 8.92 26.46 -12.75
CA THR A 488 9.49 27.19 -13.90
C THR A 488 8.44 27.96 -14.70
N GLN A 489 7.24 27.43 -14.88
CA GLN A 489 6.17 28.02 -15.69
C GLN A 489 5.64 29.35 -15.12
N THR A 490 5.66 29.51 -13.81
CA THR A 490 5.10 30.68 -13.10
C THR A 490 6.18 31.53 -12.44
N HIS A 491 7.43 31.09 -12.48
CA HIS A 491 8.58 31.70 -11.79
C HIS A 491 8.33 31.87 -10.29
N MET A 492 7.72 30.84 -9.67
CA MET A 492 7.43 30.84 -8.24
C MET A 492 8.28 29.82 -7.50
N VAL A 493 8.83 30.25 -6.37
CA VAL A 493 9.55 29.41 -5.42
C VAL A 493 8.64 29.13 -4.24
N HIS A 494 8.40 27.86 -3.98
CA HIS A 494 7.57 27.36 -2.89
C HIS A 494 8.47 26.80 -1.80
N ILE A 495 8.40 27.38 -0.60
CA ILE A 495 9.26 26.98 0.52
C ILE A 495 8.41 26.41 1.66
N TYR A 496 8.71 25.18 2.00
CA TYR A 496 8.22 24.52 3.22
C TYR A 496 9.32 24.51 4.28
N SER A 497 8.95 24.82 5.49
CA SER A 497 9.80 24.62 6.69
C SER A 497 8.90 24.26 7.86
N GLN A 498 9.26 23.22 8.63
CA GLN A 498 8.58 22.93 9.89
C GLN A 498 8.80 24.03 10.93
N LYS A 499 9.86 24.83 10.76
CA LYS A 499 10.07 26.05 11.54
C LYS A 499 9.45 27.23 10.81
N HIS A 500 8.33 27.73 11.31
CA HIS A 500 7.56 28.80 10.68
C HIS A 500 8.10 30.21 10.97
N SER A 501 9.41 30.39 11.03
CA SER A 501 10.09 31.66 11.27
C SER A 501 10.28 32.44 9.98
N GLU A 502 9.99 33.77 9.94
CA GLU A 502 10.23 34.61 8.77
C GLU A 502 11.72 34.61 8.38
N ALA A 503 12.61 34.76 9.39
CA ALA A 503 14.05 34.73 9.14
C ALA A 503 14.50 33.42 8.46
N MET A 504 13.93 32.26 8.87
CA MET A 504 14.26 30.98 8.24
C MET A 504 13.82 30.93 6.77
N TYR A 505 12.65 31.47 6.43
CA TYR A 505 12.21 31.52 5.04
C TYR A 505 13.08 32.42 4.20
N ASP A 506 13.50 33.57 4.74
CA ASP A 506 14.36 34.52 4.03
C ASP A 506 15.78 33.93 3.81
N GLU A 507 16.34 33.23 4.79
CA GLU A 507 17.60 32.51 4.62
C GLU A 507 17.50 31.38 3.58
N LEU A 508 16.43 30.60 3.62
CA LEU A 508 16.21 29.54 2.65
C LEU A 508 16.09 30.08 1.23
N VAL A 509 15.25 31.10 0.99
CA VAL A 509 15.09 31.63 -0.36
C VAL A 509 16.36 32.29 -0.88
N SER A 510 17.10 33.02 -0.04
CA SER A 510 18.34 33.69 -0.42
C SER A 510 19.47 32.73 -0.78
N SER A 511 19.45 31.50 -0.22
CA SER A 511 20.43 30.47 -0.58
C SER A 511 20.20 29.88 -1.95
N PHE A 512 18.95 29.78 -2.41
CA PHE A 512 18.60 29.16 -3.70
C PHE A 512 18.28 30.15 -4.82
N CYS A 513 18.13 31.44 -4.52
CA CYS A 513 17.72 32.46 -5.48
C CYS A 513 18.54 33.76 -5.35
N ASP A 514 19.08 34.29 -6.45
CA ASP A 514 19.84 35.56 -6.45
C ASP A 514 18.95 36.77 -6.15
N SER A 515 17.70 36.74 -6.64
CA SER A 515 16.71 37.78 -6.40
C SER A 515 15.33 37.16 -6.20
N TYR A 516 14.59 37.68 -5.25
CA TYR A 516 13.27 37.17 -4.94
C TYR A 516 12.37 38.22 -4.30
N ASP A 517 11.08 38.13 -4.57
CA ASP A 517 10.06 38.99 -3.97
C ASP A 517 8.93 38.12 -3.41
N PRO A 518 8.41 38.38 -2.20
CA PRO A 518 7.22 37.74 -1.70
C PRO A 518 6.02 38.06 -2.61
N ILE A 519 5.07 37.11 -2.76
CA ILE A 519 3.87 37.34 -3.57
C ILE A 519 3.07 38.51 -3.00
N PRO A 520 2.70 39.51 -3.82
CA PRO A 520 1.94 40.68 -3.35
C PRO A 520 0.60 40.28 -2.69
N LYS A 521 0.18 41.05 -1.69
CA LYS A 521 -1.12 40.86 -1.02
C LYS A 521 -2.28 40.78 -1.99
N SER A 522 -2.26 41.59 -3.07
CA SER A 522 -3.28 41.60 -4.11
C SER A 522 -3.32 40.35 -4.98
N GLU A 523 -2.31 39.51 -4.92
CA GLU A 523 -2.22 38.29 -5.72
C GLU A 523 -2.42 37.02 -4.90
N ILE A 524 -1.97 36.96 -3.65
CA ILE A 524 -2.07 35.76 -2.82
C ILE A 524 -3.52 35.30 -2.62
N TYR A 525 -4.50 36.22 -2.62
CA TYR A 525 -5.93 35.91 -2.51
C TYR A 525 -6.46 35.04 -3.67
N LYS A 526 -5.76 35.01 -4.80
CA LYS A 526 -6.17 34.20 -5.95
C LYS A 526 -6.18 32.71 -5.66
N VAL A 527 -5.51 32.26 -4.59
CA VAL A 527 -5.57 30.85 -4.14
C VAL A 527 -6.98 30.42 -3.79
N LEU A 528 -7.86 31.36 -3.44
CA LEU A 528 -9.28 31.11 -3.20
C LEU A 528 -10.12 31.09 -4.48
N GLY A 529 -9.54 31.46 -5.62
CA GLY A 529 -10.26 31.54 -6.89
C GLY A 529 -10.83 30.19 -7.32
N LYS A 530 -12.08 30.23 -7.85
CA LYS A 530 -12.87 29.08 -8.29
C LYS A 530 -13.37 28.12 -7.18
N LEU A 531 -13.07 28.39 -5.91
CA LEU A 531 -13.66 27.65 -4.81
C LEU A 531 -15.10 28.11 -4.55
N LYS A 532 -15.93 27.20 -4.06
CA LYS A 532 -17.36 27.41 -3.75
C LYS A 532 -17.63 27.17 -2.26
N ASN A 533 -18.76 27.60 -1.78
CA ASN A 533 -19.28 27.30 -0.44
C ASN A 533 -18.27 27.62 0.70
N PHE A 534 -17.80 28.88 0.73
CA PHE A 534 -16.86 29.33 1.76
C PHE A 534 -17.49 29.39 3.15
N GLU A 535 -16.88 28.72 4.11
CA GLU A 535 -17.14 28.84 5.53
C GLU A 535 -15.85 29.27 6.24
N ILE A 536 -15.78 30.55 6.67
CA ILE A 536 -14.60 31.10 7.35
C ILE A 536 -14.73 30.79 8.84
N PHE A 537 -13.79 30.06 9.41
CA PHE A 537 -13.77 29.70 10.83
C PHE A 537 -12.56 30.24 11.59
N ASN A 538 -11.63 30.92 10.93
CA ASN A 538 -10.55 31.66 11.55
C ASN A 538 -10.16 32.84 10.66
N SER A 539 -10.12 34.06 11.23
CA SER A 539 -9.63 35.25 10.54
C SER A 539 -8.88 36.15 11.51
N GLY A 540 -7.76 36.68 11.07
CA GLY A 540 -6.98 37.66 11.82
C GLY A 540 -6.67 38.88 10.98
N MET A 541 -6.72 40.07 11.59
CA MET A 541 -6.51 41.37 10.94
C MET A 541 -5.67 42.29 11.78
N LEU A 542 -4.75 43.01 11.14
CA LEU A 542 -3.91 44.04 11.73
C LEU A 542 -4.53 45.41 11.47
N SER A 543 -4.83 46.15 12.54
CA SER A 543 -5.37 47.51 12.44
C SER A 543 -4.24 48.55 12.35
N LYS A 544 -4.34 49.48 11.39
CA LYS A 544 -3.40 50.62 11.23
C LYS A 544 -3.73 51.82 12.12
N GLN A 545 -4.92 51.89 12.71
CA GLN A 545 -5.40 53.07 13.43
C GLN A 545 -5.20 53.03 14.97
N SER A 546 -4.40 52.12 15.48
CA SER A 546 -4.15 52.09 16.92
C SER A 546 -3.16 53.17 17.31
N GLN A 547 -3.60 54.13 18.16
CA GLN A 547 -2.71 55.16 18.74
C GLN A 547 -1.65 54.61 19.70
N SER A 548 -1.81 53.38 20.15
CA SER A 548 -0.94 52.70 21.13
C SER A 548 -0.06 51.60 20.52
N GLY A 549 0.12 51.57 19.18
CA GLY A 549 0.81 50.53 18.45
C GLY A 549 -0.09 49.63 17.63
N GLU A 550 0.49 48.66 16.93
CA GLU A 550 -0.25 47.72 16.09
C GLU A 550 -1.06 46.76 16.94
N SER A 551 -2.39 46.70 16.72
CA SER A 551 -3.26 45.72 17.35
C SER A 551 -3.69 44.68 16.32
N TYR A 552 -3.42 43.40 16.60
CA TYR A 552 -3.87 42.28 15.82
C TYR A 552 -5.05 41.60 16.47
N ARG A 553 -6.18 41.44 15.74
CA ARG A 553 -7.37 40.75 16.20
C ARG A 553 -7.51 39.42 15.50
N ILE A 554 -7.78 38.37 16.25
CA ILE A 554 -8.12 37.04 15.73
C ILE A 554 -9.55 36.73 16.18
N MET A 555 -10.35 36.26 15.23
CA MET A 555 -11.69 35.74 15.42
C MET A 555 -11.71 34.27 14.97
N ALA A 556 -12.25 33.39 15.81
CA ALA A 556 -12.34 31.97 15.51
C ALA A 556 -13.69 31.43 16.00
N GLY A 557 -14.29 30.54 15.22
CA GLY A 557 -15.58 29.91 15.49
C GLY A 557 -16.41 29.70 14.23
N SER A 558 -17.63 29.17 14.36
CA SER A 558 -18.54 28.92 13.24
C SER A 558 -19.05 30.19 12.56
N ASP A 559 -19.19 31.31 13.33
CA ASP A 559 -19.86 32.52 12.89
C ASP A 559 -18.86 33.68 12.66
N VAL A 560 -17.64 33.38 12.28
CA VAL A 560 -16.58 34.39 12.07
C VAL A 560 -16.97 35.41 11.01
N SER A 561 -17.68 34.97 9.96
CA SER A 561 -18.16 35.87 8.90
C SER A 561 -19.08 36.96 9.40
N ASP A 562 -19.91 36.67 10.40
CA ASP A 562 -20.88 37.62 11.00
C ASP A 562 -20.21 38.50 12.07
N ALA A 563 -19.16 37.98 12.72
CA ALA A 563 -18.36 38.71 13.69
C ALA A 563 -17.42 39.76 13.08
N ILE A 564 -17.17 39.69 11.76
CA ILE A 564 -16.38 40.69 11.05
C ILE A 564 -17.25 41.97 10.85
N ASP A 565 -17.08 42.92 11.76
CA ASP A 565 -17.78 44.22 11.69
C ASP A 565 -17.23 45.05 10.50
N LYS A 566 -18.07 45.16 9.46
CA LYS A 566 -17.73 45.89 8.22
C LYS A 566 -17.73 47.41 8.43
N ASP A 567 -18.39 47.89 9.48
CA ASP A 567 -18.63 49.31 9.73
C ASP A 567 -17.75 49.87 10.87
N SER A 568 -16.77 49.10 11.33
CA SER A 568 -15.92 49.51 12.47
C SER A 568 -15.07 50.76 12.24
N GLY A 569 -15.04 51.31 11.03
CA GLY A 569 -14.18 52.45 10.64
C GLY A 569 -12.68 52.18 10.74
N ARG A 570 -12.27 50.95 10.93
CA ARG A 570 -10.86 50.53 11.08
C ARG A 570 -10.24 50.18 9.75
N MET A 571 -9.06 50.71 9.48
CA MET A 571 -8.28 50.31 8.30
C MET A 571 -7.42 49.10 8.62
N TYR A 572 -7.70 47.99 7.94
CA TYR A 572 -6.91 46.75 8.06
C TYR A 572 -5.84 46.70 6.97
N SER A 573 -4.59 46.46 7.36
CA SER A 573 -3.45 46.47 6.42
C SER A 573 -2.87 45.13 6.12
N ALA A 574 -3.08 44.15 6.97
CA ALA A 574 -2.56 42.80 6.83
C ALA A 574 -3.48 41.81 7.58
N GLY A 575 -3.45 40.56 7.19
CA GLY A 575 -4.28 39.57 7.85
C GLY A 575 -4.15 38.18 7.27
N HIS A 576 -4.89 37.28 7.87
CA HIS A 576 -5.05 35.90 7.40
C HIS A 576 -6.53 35.48 7.45
N ALA A 577 -6.86 34.47 6.67
CA ALA A 577 -8.12 33.76 6.81
C ALA A 577 -7.89 32.25 6.62
N PHE A 578 -8.68 31.43 7.29
CA PHE A 578 -8.73 29.99 7.14
C PHE A 578 -10.18 29.55 7.01
N CYS A 579 -10.49 28.81 5.95
CA CYS A 579 -11.85 28.45 5.59
C CYS A 579 -11.95 26.99 5.11
N LYS A 580 -13.16 26.44 5.20
CA LYS A 580 -13.60 25.31 4.39
C LYS A 580 -14.15 25.84 3.08
N ALA A 581 -13.98 25.08 2.02
CA ALA A 581 -14.51 25.39 0.70
C ALA A 581 -14.64 24.11 -0.12
N VAL A 582 -15.36 24.18 -1.22
CA VAL A 582 -15.50 23.08 -2.18
C VAL A 582 -14.66 23.41 -3.41
N ASP A 583 -13.73 22.53 -3.76
CA ASP A 583 -13.01 22.56 -5.04
C ASP A 583 -13.66 21.55 -6.00
N ASP A 584 -13.84 21.92 -7.26
CA ASP A 584 -14.50 21.07 -8.26
C ASP A 584 -13.73 19.76 -8.55
N ALA A 585 -12.43 19.70 -8.26
CA ALA A 585 -11.59 18.53 -8.49
C ALA A 585 -11.31 17.71 -7.22
N GLU A 586 -11.13 18.39 -6.06
CA GLU A 586 -10.75 17.74 -4.79
C GLU A 586 -11.93 17.55 -3.82
N GLY A 587 -13.11 18.12 -4.10
CA GLY A 587 -14.26 18.10 -3.20
C GLY A 587 -14.09 19.06 -2.02
N ASP A 588 -14.45 18.63 -0.81
CA ASP A 588 -14.34 19.43 0.41
C ASP A 588 -12.88 19.61 0.81
N ILE A 589 -12.44 20.86 0.86
CA ILE A 589 -11.06 21.22 1.22
C ILE A 589 -11.04 22.25 2.34
N THR A 590 -9.90 22.34 3.02
CA THR A 590 -9.56 23.47 3.87
C THR A 590 -8.45 24.28 3.21
N ILE A 591 -8.53 25.62 3.29
CA ILE A 591 -7.50 26.49 2.78
C ILE A 591 -7.36 27.74 3.64
N GLY A 592 -6.13 28.08 3.98
CA GLY A 592 -5.78 29.32 4.63
C GLY A 592 -4.76 30.10 3.82
N TYR A 593 -4.76 31.40 3.96
CA TYR A 593 -3.76 32.28 3.39
C TYR A 593 -3.45 33.44 4.33
N SER A 594 -2.28 34.03 4.18
CA SER A 594 -1.92 35.28 4.85
C SER A 594 -1.31 36.29 3.89
N SER A 595 -1.42 37.56 4.27
CA SER A 595 -0.79 38.67 3.54
C SER A 595 0.75 38.60 3.55
N ALA A 596 1.36 37.69 4.30
CA ALA A 596 2.78 37.39 4.32
C ALA A 596 3.17 36.29 3.31
N SER A 597 2.38 36.10 2.24
CA SER A 597 2.62 35.13 1.15
C SER A 597 2.65 33.68 1.62
N LYS A 598 1.92 33.33 2.68
CA LYS A 598 1.77 31.96 3.19
C LYS A 598 0.41 31.42 2.80
N VAL A 599 0.40 30.13 2.43
CA VAL A 599 -0.80 29.35 2.16
C VAL A 599 -0.71 28.03 2.93
N TRP A 600 -1.81 27.56 3.52
CA TRP A 600 -1.87 26.30 4.25
C TRP A 600 -3.24 25.62 4.13
N SER A 601 -3.25 24.34 4.49
CA SER A 601 -4.42 23.48 4.62
C SER A 601 -4.25 22.57 5.84
N SER A 602 -5.31 21.97 6.34
CA SER A 602 -5.25 20.94 7.39
C SER A 602 -4.79 19.58 6.86
N ALA A 603 -4.60 19.44 5.55
CA ALA A 603 -4.22 18.19 4.92
C ALA A 603 -2.72 17.88 5.06
N TYR A 604 -2.41 16.57 5.11
CA TYR A 604 -1.07 16.04 4.88
C TYR A 604 -1.06 15.32 3.54
N LYS A 605 -0.04 15.57 2.74
CA LYS A 605 0.12 14.94 1.42
C LYS A 605 1.48 14.23 1.37
N ASP A 606 1.64 13.19 0.56
CA ASP A 606 2.98 12.71 0.24
C ASP A 606 3.74 13.75 -0.58
N LEU A 607 5.05 13.58 -0.71
CA LEU A 607 5.90 14.59 -1.33
C LEU A 607 5.46 14.92 -2.76
N LYS A 608 5.08 13.94 -3.56
CA LYS A 608 4.59 14.13 -4.93
C LYS A 608 3.32 14.97 -4.97
N ASP A 609 2.31 14.58 -4.19
CA ASP A 609 1.03 15.29 -4.14
C ASP A 609 1.18 16.68 -3.52
N TYR A 610 2.14 16.86 -2.59
CA TYR A 610 2.50 18.17 -2.04
C TYR A 610 3.08 19.08 -3.12
N ILE A 611 4.00 18.62 -3.96
CA ILE A 611 4.56 19.40 -5.07
C ILE A 611 3.47 19.76 -6.07
N GLN A 612 2.59 18.83 -6.43
CA GLN A 612 1.44 19.11 -7.30
C GLN A 612 0.49 20.16 -6.69
N TRP A 613 0.27 20.12 -5.39
CA TRP A 613 -0.51 21.13 -4.67
C TRP A 613 0.17 22.51 -4.76
N CYS A 614 1.48 22.61 -4.56
CA CYS A 614 2.25 23.85 -4.75
C CYS A 614 2.11 24.39 -6.18
N ASP A 615 2.24 23.52 -7.18
CA ASP A 615 2.04 23.88 -8.59
C ASP A 615 0.63 24.40 -8.86
N GLY A 616 -0.38 23.78 -8.27
CA GLY A 616 -1.76 24.23 -8.34
C GLY A 616 -1.95 25.64 -7.78
N LEU A 617 -1.32 25.95 -6.65
CA LEU A 617 -1.32 27.30 -6.06
C LEU A 617 -0.64 28.31 -6.97
N GLY A 618 0.55 27.99 -7.50
CA GLY A 618 1.27 28.87 -8.41
C GLY A 618 0.47 29.18 -9.68
N LYS A 619 -0.20 28.18 -10.27
CA LYS A 619 -1.09 28.37 -11.41
C LYS A 619 -2.29 29.27 -11.08
N LYS A 620 -2.91 29.11 -9.90
CA LYS A 620 -4.00 29.99 -9.43
C LYS A 620 -3.53 31.43 -9.26
N ILE A 621 -2.38 31.67 -8.65
CA ILE A 621 -1.78 33.00 -8.43
C ILE A 621 -1.41 33.66 -9.77
N ALA A 622 -0.81 32.93 -10.71
CA ALA A 622 -0.42 33.45 -12.01
C ALA A 622 -1.60 33.71 -12.96
N ASN A 623 -2.78 33.15 -12.69
CA ASN A 623 -3.94 33.28 -13.55
C ASN A 623 -4.50 34.71 -13.52
N LYS A 624 -4.51 35.37 -14.70
CA LYS A 624 -5.04 36.73 -14.86
C LYS A 624 -6.57 36.80 -14.86
N ASP A 625 -7.25 35.69 -15.15
CA ASP A 625 -8.70 35.64 -15.23
C ASP A 625 -9.37 35.48 -13.83
N ILE A 626 -8.59 35.05 -12.84
CA ILE A 626 -9.05 34.99 -11.47
C ILE A 626 -9.07 36.43 -10.90
N LYS A 627 -10.26 37.03 -10.92
CA LYS A 627 -10.54 38.29 -10.26
C LYS A 627 -11.08 38.01 -8.88
N VAL A 628 -10.30 38.23 -7.86
CA VAL A 628 -10.81 38.30 -6.48
C VAL A 628 -11.51 39.65 -6.37
N LYS A 629 -12.82 39.63 -6.13
CA LYS A 629 -13.54 40.86 -5.81
C LYS A 629 -13.02 41.37 -4.46
N THR A 630 -11.99 42.19 -4.53
CA THR A 630 -11.67 43.05 -3.40
C THR A 630 -12.81 44.08 -3.31
N ASN A 631 -13.64 43.98 -2.27
CA ASN A 631 -14.56 45.07 -1.92
C ASN A 631 -13.79 46.31 -1.39
N CYS A 632 -12.69 46.65 -2.06
CA CYS A 632 -11.92 47.86 -1.89
C CYS A 632 -12.36 48.89 -2.90
N ASN A 633 -13.67 49.15 -3.00
CA ASN A 633 -14.18 50.42 -3.46
C ASN A 633 -14.38 51.35 -2.26
N LEU A 634 -13.30 51.68 -1.59
CA LEU A 634 -13.28 52.83 -0.67
C LEU A 634 -12.01 53.62 -0.97
N TYR A 635 -12.31 54.77 -1.60
CA TYR A 635 -11.43 55.90 -1.94
C TYR A 635 -10.64 55.80 -3.28
N ASN A 636 -11.27 56.31 -4.32
CA ASN A 636 -10.61 57.28 -5.21
C ASN A 636 -10.28 58.54 -4.44
#